data_1af0dfad1efd79a149cc48557cd5620f
#
_entry.id   1af0dfad1efd79a149cc48557cd5620f
#
_cell.length_a   1.000
_cell.length_b   1.000
_cell.length_c   1.000
_cell.angle_alpha   90.00
_cell.angle_beta   90.00
_cell.angle_gamma   90.00
#
_symmetry.space_group_name_H-M   'P 1'
#
loop_
_entity.id
_entity.type
_entity.pdbx_description
1 polymer ?
#
loop_
_entity_poly.entity_id
_entity_poly.type
_entity_poly.pdbx_seq_one_letter_code
_entity_poly.pdbx_strand_id
1 'polypeptide(L)'
;MLNYLKKIFSIFLIFNLTFVSSAQAAATFVDSFDVSTQEINSAGVVFNNDGTKMFVIGNTGDDVNEYTLTTPFDVSTATFNDFNGNGRGFRVVTEDSIPTGVAFNNDGTKMFVMGFNDNDVNEYTLTTGFDVSTASFVDSFSIATEDVDATDLAFNNDGTKMFVVGDAGNDINEYTLTTGFDVSTASFVDSFSVATQEVFPSGVAFNNDGTKMFVVGTAGDDVNEYTLTTGFDVSTAAFLDSFSVATQDIFSTGITFNNDGTKMFVVGNDGDDINEYTLSCPFKVTASSTCDTPLKDKDVKGVIDAQINTAKNFAKDSSQSALKRLANLRAKDDNKSAQKIELNFQNETLNKISNNVVSSPHAKKTLSQQFRQLQKNLPEDWALWTEGSISFGKIGENSLSSAQDIDSLGITVGVDTKIDDDKILGVALRVGNTDVDVGTYGSSVDTNALSLSVYGINSLEDKNFLKHVFGVSYLDSDIVRKDEGNTNTNTGDREGKQVFGSLNFGREYEDGDAIITPTGRIDGSYTTLNSYSEDGEAALSYNDQDIKSLMASLGVLIDEDINLENSNVRSRINLEYSKEFASNSKVVTSYVSDSEDFEYQADNKNRDIYTAGLGFDFKHDQGLTISTDYERQQIKGHGSINKFTLSTGFLYRKETELALDLSEDMTSNFKISKALDGFDLEFNLENDFSNQENHNANLSLSSKF
;
A
#
# COMPACT_ATOMS: atom_id res chain seq x y z
N MET A 1 36.15 -33.52 27.45
CA MET A 1 34.90 -32.73 27.34
C MET A 1 35.14 -31.22 27.48
N LEU A 2 36.01 -30.75 28.37
CA LEU A 2 36.26 -29.32 28.58
C LEU A 2 37.07 -28.64 27.45
N ASN A 3 37.86 -29.37 26.67
CA ASN A 3 38.65 -28.83 25.55
C ASN A 3 37.85 -28.74 24.22
N TYR A 4 36.70 -29.38 24.12
CA TYR A 4 35.77 -29.25 22.97
C TYR A 4 34.85 -28.06 23.15
N LEU A 5 34.45 -27.74 24.38
CA LEU A 5 33.62 -26.55 24.66
C LEU A 5 34.38 -25.22 24.45
N LYS A 6 35.71 -25.19 24.68
CA LYS A 6 36.53 -24.00 24.39
C LYS A 6 36.72 -23.73 22.89
N LYS A 7 36.69 -24.75 22.04
CA LYS A 7 36.75 -24.56 20.57
C LYS A 7 35.39 -24.11 19.95
N ILE A 8 34.30 -24.48 20.56
CA ILE A 8 32.95 -24.03 20.10
C ILE A 8 32.72 -22.59 20.55
N PHE A 9 33.21 -22.16 21.72
CA PHE A 9 33.12 -20.77 22.17
C PHE A 9 34.06 -19.79 21.45
N SER A 10 35.14 -20.28 20.81
CA SER A 10 36.05 -19.45 19.99
C SER A 10 35.59 -19.28 18.55
N ILE A 11 34.61 -20.07 18.07
CA ILE A 11 34.05 -19.92 16.72
C ILE A 11 32.83 -18.99 16.73
N PHE A 12 32.21 -18.74 17.91
CA PHE A 12 31.08 -17.82 18.05
C PHE A 12 31.48 -16.35 18.35
N LEU A 13 32.80 -16.05 18.44
CA LEU A 13 33.25 -14.69 18.73
C LEU A 13 33.91 -13.96 17.56
N ILE A 14 33.74 -14.45 16.33
CA ILE A 14 34.19 -13.74 15.13
C ILE A 14 33.07 -13.83 14.07
N PHE A 15 32.02 -13.07 14.22
CA PHE A 15 31.20 -12.53 13.16
C PHE A 15 30.09 -11.64 13.78
N ASN A 16 30.51 -10.63 14.57
CA ASN A 16 29.79 -9.38 14.65
C ASN A 16 30.55 -8.41 13.74
N LEU A 17 30.45 -8.59 12.42
CA LEU A 17 30.48 -7.45 11.52
C LEU A 17 29.14 -6.73 11.75
N THR A 18 29.13 -5.75 12.63
CA THR A 18 28.21 -4.65 12.51
C THR A 18 28.49 -4.04 11.13
N PHE A 19 27.67 -4.33 10.15
CA PHE A 19 27.41 -3.37 9.10
C PHE A 19 26.81 -2.17 9.81
N VAL A 20 27.66 -1.22 10.19
CA VAL A 20 27.21 0.15 10.32
C VAL A 20 26.86 0.51 8.88
N SER A 21 25.59 0.41 8.51
CA SER A 21 25.09 1.19 7.40
C SER A 21 25.47 2.61 7.76
N SER A 22 26.37 3.23 7.03
CA SER A 22 26.55 4.66 7.09
C SER A 22 25.18 5.23 6.77
N ALA A 23 24.50 5.82 7.76
CA ALA A 23 23.34 6.63 7.48
C ALA A 23 23.79 7.62 6.40
N GLN A 24 23.17 7.58 5.24
CA GLN A 24 23.46 8.51 4.16
C GLN A 24 22.99 9.87 4.68
N ALA A 25 23.86 10.87 4.67
CA ALA A 25 23.51 12.22 5.11
C ALA A 25 22.29 12.69 4.29
N ALA A 26 21.24 13.20 4.92
CA ALA A 26 20.05 13.67 4.23
C ALA A 26 20.37 14.86 3.32
N ALA A 27 21.30 15.72 3.74
CA ALA A 27 21.83 16.82 2.95
C ALA A 27 23.28 16.51 2.52
N THR A 28 23.58 16.75 1.25
CA THR A 28 24.93 16.56 0.67
C THR A 28 25.35 17.84 -0.03
N PHE A 29 26.50 18.40 0.38
CA PHE A 29 27.10 19.56 -0.28
C PHE A 29 27.40 19.24 -1.75
N VAL A 30 27.06 20.20 -2.63
CA VAL A 30 27.24 20.10 -4.09
C VAL A 30 28.32 21.07 -4.58
N ASP A 31 28.12 22.36 -4.38
CA ASP A 31 28.97 23.41 -4.88
C ASP A 31 28.75 24.70 -4.07
N SER A 32 29.59 25.74 -4.31
CA SER A 32 29.41 27.06 -3.75
C SER A 32 29.70 28.14 -4.78
N PHE A 33 29.13 29.35 -4.56
CA PHE A 33 29.35 30.52 -5.39
C PHE A 33 29.78 31.72 -4.53
N ASP A 34 31.00 32.24 -4.79
CA ASP A 34 31.60 33.37 -4.10
C ASP A 34 30.91 34.67 -4.52
N VAL A 35 30.32 35.40 -3.58
CA VAL A 35 29.67 36.71 -3.79
C VAL A 35 30.48 37.87 -3.23
N SER A 36 31.67 37.63 -2.67
CA SER A 36 32.53 38.62 -2.01
C SER A 36 32.89 39.82 -2.84
N THR A 37 32.81 39.72 -4.19
CA THR A 37 33.06 40.85 -5.11
C THR A 37 31.94 41.90 -5.02
N GLN A 38 30.70 41.49 -4.74
CA GLN A 38 29.53 42.36 -4.61
C GLN A 38 29.19 42.62 -3.16
N GLU A 39 29.26 41.56 -2.29
CA GLU A 39 28.89 41.63 -0.91
C GLU A 39 29.89 40.84 -0.04
N ILE A 40 30.50 41.48 0.93
CA ILE A 40 31.43 40.91 1.91
C ILE A 40 30.64 40.74 3.22
N ASN A 41 29.88 40.41 3.71
CA ASN A 41 29.02 40.14 4.85
C ASN A 41 27.60 39.84 4.33
N SER A 42 27.52 38.82 3.51
CA SER A 42 26.26 38.36 2.98
C SER A 42 25.37 37.85 4.11
N ALA A 43 24.09 38.27 4.10
CA ALA A 43 23.15 38.03 5.17
C ALA A 43 21.96 37.16 4.73
N GLY A 44 21.44 37.36 3.52
CA GLY A 44 20.28 36.62 3.04
C GLY A 44 20.38 36.21 1.57
N VAL A 45 19.71 35.11 1.20
CA VAL A 45 19.62 34.63 -0.19
C VAL A 45 18.21 34.11 -0.48
N VAL A 46 17.66 34.50 -1.65
CA VAL A 46 16.41 33.97 -2.18
C VAL A 46 16.50 33.78 -3.70
N PHE A 47 15.59 32.95 -4.25
CA PHE A 47 15.48 32.70 -5.68
C PHE A 47 14.12 33.15 -6.21
N ASN A 48 14.05 33.41 -7.52
CA ASN A 48 12.75 33.49 -8.20
C ASN A 48 12.15 32.09 -8.38
N ASN A 49 10.88 32.03 -8.76
CA ASN A 49 10.13 30.75 -8.79
C ASN A 49 10.71 29.68 -9.73
N ASP A 50 11.36 30.08 -10.82
CA ASP A 50 11.94 29.13 -11.77
C ASP A 50 13.45 28.89 -11.55
N GLY A 51 14.03 29.49 -10.51
CA GLY A 51 15.44 29.35 -10.16
C GLY A 51 16.44 29.95 -11.14
N THR A 52 15.98 30.75 -12.07
CA THR A 52 16.86 31.40 -13.07
C THR A 52 17.48 32.68 -12.55
N LYS A 53 17.00 33.22 -11.42
CA LYS A 53 17.54 34.37 -10.72
C LYS A 53 17.78 34.06 -9.24
N MET A 54 18.87 34.58 -8.72
CA MET A 54 19.24 34.57 -7.30
C MET A 54 19.45 36.01 -6.84
N PHE A 55 19.00 36.31 -5.64
CA PHE A 55 19.14 37.61 -5.00
C PHE A 55 19.88 37.43 -3.68
N VAL A 56 20.94 38.24 -3.51
CA VAL A 56 21.76 38.20 -2.30
C VAL A 56 21.75 39.59 -1.68
N ILE A 57 21.58 39.64 -0.37
CA ILE A 57 21.59 40.86 0.42
C ILE A 57 22.66 40.78 1.52
N GLY A 58 23.18 41.90 1.94
CA GLY A 58 24.12 42.01 3.04
C GLY A 58 24.45 43.44 3.40
N ASN A 59 25.24 43.57 4.45
CA ASN A 59 25.41 44.84 5.14
C ASN A 59 26.64 45.68 4.71
N THR A 60 27.39 45.26 3.68
CA THR A 60 28.54 46.07 3.18
C THR A 60 28.18 46.88 1.96
N GLY A 61 27.39 46.33 1.02
CA GLY A 61 26.90 47.00 -0.16
C GLY A 61 25.71 47.92 0.09
N ASP A 62 24.93 47.63 1.13
CA ASP A 62 23.60 48.22 1.41
C ASP A 62 22.70 48.10 0.18
N ASP A 63 22.77 46.96 -0.51
CA ASP A 63 22.04 46.74 -1.75
C ASP A 63 21.56 45.29 -1.91
N VAL A 64 20.57 45.09 -2.78
CA VAL A 64 20.10 43.78 -3.22
C VAL A 64 20.80 43.45 -4.55
N ASN A 65 21.65 42.44 -4.52
CA ASN A 65 22.44 41.98 -5.64
C ASN A 65 21.69 40.90 -6.42
N GLU A 66 21.40 41.18 -7.73
CA GLU A 66 20.69 40.23 -8.60
C GLU A 66 21.73 39.47 -9.46
N TYR A 67 21.54 38.12 -9.50
CA TYR A 67 22.33 37.21 -10.35
C TYR A 67 21.40 36.44 -11.29
N THR A 68 21.88 36.16 -12.51
CA THR A 68 21.21 35.26 -13.47
C THR A 68 21.91 33.91 -13.48
N LEU A 69 21.14 32.81 -13.39
CA LEU A 69 21.64 31.46 -13.46
C LEU A 69 21.29 30.85 -14.82
N THR A 70 22.28 30.27 -15.51
CA THR A 70 22.04 29.59 -16.80
C THR A 70 21.41 28.20 -16.63
N THR A 71 21.62 27.56 -15.47
CA THR A 71 20.92 26.34 -15.03
C THR A 71 20.13 26.70 -13.80
N PRO A 72 18.79 26.46 -13.78
CA PRO A 72 17.95 26.75 -12.62
C PRO A 72 18.46 26.13 -11.32
N PHE A 73 18.54 26.94 -10.24
CA PHE A 73 18.97 26.49 -8.92
C PHE A 73 20.38 25.83 -8.91
N ASP A 74 21.26 26.18 -9.79
CA ASP A 74 22.66 25.76 -9.84
C ASP A 74 23.54 26.99 -9.64
N VAL A 75 24.00 27.21 -8.40
CA VAL A 75 24.74 28.41 -7.99
C VAL A 75 26.04 28.56 -8.75
N SER A 76 26.67 27.45 -9.19
CA SER A 76 27.91 27.49 -9.97
C SER A 76 27.77 28.19 -11.32
N THR A 77 26.52 28.37 -11.79
CA THR A 77 26.20 29.03 -13.07
C THR A 77 25.80 30.50 -12.91
N ALA A 78 25.86 31.05 -11.70
CA ALA A 78 25.43 32.40 -11.41
C ALA A 78 26.34 33.47 -12.04
N THR A 79 25.73 34.55 -12.51
CA THR A 79 26.43 35.72 -13.08
C THR A 79 25.75 36.99 -12.59
N PHE A 80 26.51 37.90 -12.00
CA PHE A 80 26.02 39.17 -11.49
C PHE A 80 25.40 40.05 -12.58
N ASN A 81 24.24 40.63 -12.31
CA ASN A 81 23.54 41.58 -13.19
C ASN A 81 23.92 43.03 -12.85
N ASP A 82 24.97 43.55 -13.46
CA ASP A 82 25.37 44.94 -13.29
C ASP A 82 24.53 45.89 -14.18
N PHE A 83 23.29 46.20 -13.76
CA PHE A 83 22.36 47.03 -14.53
C PHE A 83 22.68 48.51 -14.51
N ASN A 84 23.61 48.97 -13.63
CA ASN A 84 24.05 50.36 -13.54
C ASN A 84 25.48 50.58 -14.07
N GLY A 85 26.24 49.53 -14.39
CA GLY A 85 27.62 49.59 -14.83
C GLY A 85 28.60 50.09 -13.74
N ASN A 86 28.22 49.97 -12.47
CA ASN A 86 29.00 50.41 -11.32
C ASN A 86 29.40 49.27 -10.37
N GLY A 87 29.08 48.02 -10.73
CA GLY A 87 29.36 46.81 -9.96
C GLY A 87 28.54 46.65 -8.68
N ARG A 88 27.38 47.30 -8.61
CA ARG A 88 26.48 47.28 -7.43
C ARG A 88 25.07 46.89 -7.79
N GLY A 89 24.36 46.30 -6.84
CA GLY A 89 22.94 45.96 -6.90
C GLY A 89 21.99 47.17 -6.74
N PHE A 90 20.75 46.89 -6.41
CA PHE A 90 19.74 47.89 -6.08
C PHE A 90 19.94 48.38 -4.64
N ARG A 91 20.22 49.68 -4.46
CA ARG A 91 20.53 50.24 -3.14
C ARG A 91 19.27 50.50 -2.33
N VAL A 92 19.30 50.01 -1.09
CA VAL A 92 18.24 50.17 -0.07
C VAL A 92 18.68 51.06 1.09
N VAL A 93 19.89 51.60 1.07
CA VAL A 93 20.53 52.39 2.12
C VAL A 93 19.73 53.60 2.58
N THR A 94 18.76 54.08 1.81
CA THR A 94 17.95 55.25 2.16
C THR A 94 16.89 54.85 3.20
N GLU A 95 16.42 53.59 3.13
CA GLU A 95 15.42 53.02 4.00
C GLU A 95 16.08 52.23 5.16
N ASP A 96 17.17 51.53 4.89
CA ASP A 96 17.99 50.88 5.91
C ASP A 96 19.47 50.84 5.51
N SER A 97 20.37 51.06 6.47
CA SER A 97 21.82 51.08 6.25
C SER A 97 22.51 49.76 6.65
N ILE A 98 21.78 48.80 7.18
CA ILE A 98 22.24 47.43 7.49
C ILE A 98 21.12 46.45 7.12
N PRO A 99 20.89 46.23 5.80
CA PRO A 99 19.88 45.30 5.35
C PRO A 99 20.38 43.86 5.58
N THR A 100 19.50 42.98 6.11
CA THR A 100 19.86 41.62 6.51
C THR A 100 19.05 40.52 5.85
N GLY A 101 17.76 40.74 5.56
CA GLY A 101 16.88 39.75 4.94
C GLY A 101 16.18 40.29 3.69
N VAL A 102 15.87 39.41 2.73
CA VAL A 102 15.12 39.77 1.53
C VAL A 102 14.09 38.68 1.19
N ALA A 103 12.87 39.10 0.86
CA ALA A 103 11.82 38.21 0.38
C ALA A 103 11.05 38.82 -0.79
N PHE A 104 10.33 37.98 -1.56
CA PHE A 104 9.47 38.44 -2.67
C PHE A 104 8.05 37.83 -2.51
N ASN A 105 7.06 38.52 -3.09
CA ASN A 105 5.76 37.88 -3.30
C ASN A 105 5.84 36.90 -4.50
N ASN A 106 4.77 36.10 -4.68
CA ASN A 106 4.77 34.98 -5.64
C ASN A 106 5.07 35.36 -7.10
N ASP A 107 4.72 36.55 -7.55
CA ASP A 107 4.97 37.01 -8.93
C ASP A 107 6.18 37.97 -9.06
N GLY A 108 6.86 38.20 -7.94
CA GLY A 108 8.06 39.06 -7.88
C GLY A 108 7.77 40.54 -8.06
N THR A 109 6.49 40.98 -8.05
CA THR A 109 6.11 42.38 -8.20
C THR A 109 6.26 43.18 -6.91
N LYS A 110 6.49 42.50 -5.78
CA LYS A 110 6.83 43.10 -4.50
C LYS A 110 8.09 42.45 -3.93
N MET A 111 8.95 43.30 -3.36
CA MET A 111 10.17 42.93 -2.64
C MET A 111 10.07 43.48 -1.21
N PHE A 112 10.51 42.70 -0.25
CA PHE A 112 10.56 43.07 1.17
C PHE A 112 11.99 42.94 1.64
N VAL A 113 12.46 43.97 2.34
CA VAL A 113 13.82 44.04 2.90
C VAL A 113 13.72 44.24 4.40
N MET A 114 14.40 43.36 5.14
CA MET A 114 14.56 43.50 6.59
C MET A 114 15.74 44.42 6.87
N GLY A 115 15.54 45.38 7.77
CA GLY A 115 16.55 46.27 8.27
C GLY A 115 16.93 46.01 9.73
N PHE A 116 18.22 45.81 9.98
CA PHE A 116 18.73 45.62 11.35
C PHE A 116 18.76 46.92 12.13
N ASN A 117 19.07 48.04 11.48
CA ASN A 117 19.31 49.33 12.17
C ASN A 117 17.98 50.01 12.58
N ASP A 118 16.99 50.00 11.72
CA ASP A 118 15.71 50.67 11.95
C ASP A 118 14.64 49.71 12.47
N ASN A 119 14.93 48.38 12.48
CA ASN A 119 14.06 47.32 12.95
C ASN A 119 12.69 47.37 12.28
N ASP A 120 12.70 47.42 10.99
CA ASP A 120 11.49 47.43 10.17
C ASP A 120 11.59 46.55 8.93
N VAL A 121 10.42 46.22 8.38
CA VAL A 121 10.27 45.55 7.09
C VAL A 121 9.88 46.59 6.07
N ASN A 122 10.76 46.82 5.10
CA ASN A 122 10.60 47.78 4.02
C ASN A 122 9.97 47.13 2.78
N GLU A 123 8.82 47.62 2.32
CA GLU A 123 8.12 47.14 1.13
C GLU A 123 8.46 47.96 -0.11
N TYR A 124 8.79 47.26 -1.20
CA TYR A 124 9.03 47.83 -2.51
C TYR A 124 8.10 47.22 -3.55
N THR A 125 7.63 48.01 -4.53
CA THR A 125 6.98 47.50 -5.76
C THR A 125 7.98 47.47 -6.90
N LEU A 126 7.90 46.41 -7.73
CA LEU A 126 8.70 46.24 -8.95
C LEU A 126 7.75 46.29 -10.16
N THR A 127 8.10 47.13 -11.16
CA THR A 127 7.31 47.21 -12.39
C THR A 127 7.48 45.99 -13.31
N THR A 128 8.60 45.30 -13.15
CA THR A 128 8.86 43.97 -13.76
C THR A 128 9.18 42.98 -12.66
N GLY A 129 8.42 41.90 -12.59
CA GLY A 129 8.60 40.90 -11.54
C GLY A 129 10.02 40.33 -11.50
N PHE A 130 10.59 40.25 -10.30
CA PHE A 130 11.97 39.79 -10.09
C PHE A 130 13.05 40.55 -10.86
N ASP A 131 12.84 41.84 -11.10
CA ASP A 131 13.83 42.74 -11.67
C ASP A 131 14.06 43.91 -10.69
N VAL A 132 15.05 43.76 -9.79
CA VAL A 132 15.29 44.72 -8.71
C VAL A 132 15.66 46.10 -9.21
N SER A 133 16.14 46.23 -10.48
CA SER A 133 16.42 47.53 -11.10
C SER A 133 15.16 48.39 -11.25
N THR A 134 13.97 47.79 -11.18
CA THR A 134 12.67 48.46 -11.32
C THR A 134 11.98 48.72 -9.98
N ALA A 135 12.64 48.43 -8.86
CA ALA A 135 12.06 48.55 -7.53
C ALA A 135 11.86 50.02 -7.11
N SER A 136 10.79 50.27 -6.35
CA SER A 136 10.45 51.58 -5.79
C SER A 136 9.84 51.36 -4.41
N PHE A 137 10.37 52.10 -3.40
CA PHE A 137 9.88 52.03 -2.02
C PHE A 137 8.38 52.43 -1.93
N VAL A 138 7.63 51.73 -1.07
CA VAL A 138 6.20 51.93 -0.87
C VAL A 138 5.87 52.32 0.58
N ASP A 139 6.25 51.46 1.54
CA ASP A 139 5.92 51.64 2.93
C ASP A 139 6.88 50.81 3.81
N SER A 140 6.82 51.00 5.13
CA SER A 140 7.55 50.18 6.11
C SER A 140 6.69 49.82 7.31
N PHE A 141 7.00 48.69 7.96
CA PHE A 141 6.36 48.23 9.20
C PHE A 141 7.42 47.96 10.26
N SER A 142 7.33 48.69 11.40
CA SER A 142 8.28 48.51 12.51
C SER A 142 7.95 47.28 13.36
N ILE A 143 8.97 46.47 13.59
CA ILE A 143 8.95 45.28 14.44
C ILE A 143 9.72 45.48 15.77
N ALA A 144 10.20 46.67 16.02
CA ALA A 144 11.03 47.03 17.18
C ALA A 144 10.38 46.80 18.54
N THR A 145 9.08 46.49 18.61
CA THR A 145 8.39 46.16 19.86
C THR A 145 8.65 44.70 20.26
N GLU A 146 8.76 43.82 19.25
CA GLU A 146 8.94 42.37 19.41
C GLU A 146 10.42 42.00 19.31
N ASP A 147 11.17 42.59 18.38
CA ASP A 147 12.60 42.40 18.24
C ASP A 147 13.32 43.72 17.87
N VAL A 148 14.51 43.93 18.45
CA VAL A 148 15.33 45.10 18.18
C VAL A 148 16.60 44.77 17.39
N ASP A 149 16.83 43.51 17.09
CA ASP A 149 17.97 43.00 16.33
C ASP A 149 17.47 41.93 15.31
N ALA A 150 16.45 42.32 14.49
CA ALA A 150 15.87 41.41 13.48
C ALA A 150 16.84 41.15 12.33
N THR A 151 16.88 39.90 11.87
CA THR A 151 17.90 39.42 10.93
C THR A 151 17.33 38.88 9.62
N ASP A 152 16.14 38.27 9.60
CA ASP A 152 15.56 37.75 8.36
C ASP A 152 14.01 37.70 8.45
N LEU A 153 13.37 37.49 7.29
CA LEU A 153 11.92 37.42 7.17
C LEU A 153 11.47 36.36 6.15
N ALA A 154 10.33 35.78 6.40
CA ALA A 154 9.65 34.88 5.49
C ALA A 154 8.14 35.15 5.44
N PHE A 155 7.48 34.73 4.35
CA PHE A 155 6.02 34.80 4.21
C PHE A 155 5.43 33.40 3.97
N ASN A 156 4.16 33.21 4.35
CA ASN A 156 3.39 32.08 3.86
C ASN A 156 2.98 32.30 2.38
N ASN A 157 2.45 31.26 1.75
CA ASN A 157 2.18 31.25 0.29
C ASN A 157 1.25 32.35 -0.22
N ASP A 158 0.29 32.83 0.58
CA ASP A 158 -0.66 33.88 0.18
C ASP A 158 -0.31 35.27 0.78
N GLY A 159 0.79 35.35 1.51
CA GLY A 159 1.29 36.56 2.12
C GLY A 159 0.45 37.07 3.29
N THR A 160 -0.51 36.28 3.78
CA THR A 160 -1.35 36.66 4.94
C THR A 160 -0.65 36.47 6.27
N LYS A 161 0.49 35.80 6.29
CA LYS A 161 1.40 35.67 7.44
C LYS A 161 2.82 36.06 7.07
N MET A 162 3.47 36.75 8.01
CA MET A 162 4.89 37.14 7.93
C MET A 162 5.58 36.62 9.20
N PHE A 163 6.77 36.11 9.04
CA PHE A 163 7.63 35.58 10.12
C PHE A 163 8.92 36.37 10.12
N VAL A 164 9.33 36.81 11.30
CA VAL A 164 10.58 37.57 11.50
C VAL A 164 11.40 36.82 12.54
N VAL A 165 12.68 36.62 12.24
CA VAL A 165 13.66 36.06 13.17
C VAL A 165 14.64 37.15 13.61
N GLY A 166 15.10 37.11 14.84
CA GLY A 166 16.08 38.07 15.35
C GLY A 166 16.81 37.63 16.62
N ASP A 167 17.93 38.30 16.84
CA ASP A 167 18.89 37.99 17.91
C ASP A 167 18.43 38.41 19.30
N ALA A 168 17.62 39.47 19.42
CA ALA A 168 17.26 40.01 20.75
C ALA A 168 16.32 39.09 21.54
N GLY A 169 15.37 38.45 20.85
CA GLY A 169 14.43 37.47 21.43
C GLY A 169 14.90 36.03 21.34
N ASN A 170 15.81 35.74 20.46
CA ASN A 170 16.14 34.36 20.03
C ASN A 170 14.88 33.58 19.70
N ASP A 171 13.99 34.17 18.94
CA ASP A 171 12.69 33.62 18.61
C ASP A 171 12.27 33.93 17.16
N ILE A 172 11.20 33.26 16.75
CA ILE A 172 10.51 33.52 15.49
C ILE A 172 9.19 34.21 15.82
N ASN A 173 9.02 35.45 15.39
CA ASN A 173 7.85 36.28 15.61
C ASN A 173 6.86 36.14 14.45
N GLU A 174 5.61 35.73 14.72
CA GLU A 174 4.54 35.58 13.72
C GLU A 174 3.65 36.82 13.67
N TYR A 175 3.40 37.31 12.45
CA TYR A 175 2.48 38.42 12.18
C TYR A 175 1.39 37.98 11.21
N THR A 176 0.17 38.49 11.40
CA THR A 176 -0.96 38.35 10.45
C THR A 176 -1.13 39.62 9.64
N LEU A 177 -1.27 39.52 8.33
CA LEU A 177 -1.54 40.63 7.41
C LEU A 177 -2.99 40.53 6.93
N THR A 178 -3.78 41.60 7.09
CA THR A 178 -5.18 41.64 6.63
C THR A 178 -5.29 41.72 5.11
N THR A 179 -4.24 42.22 4.44
CA THR A 179 -4.04 42.18 2.99
C THR A 179 -2.73 41.45 2.71
N GLY A 180 -2.80 40.36 1.95
CA GLY A 180 -1.60 39.57 1.65
C GLY A 180 -0.49 40.39 1.01
N PHE A 181 0.75 40.24 1.54
CA PHE A 181 1.91 40.97 1.08
C PHE A 181 1.78 42.52 1.14
N ASP A 182 1.10 43.03 2.17
CA ASP A 182 0.98 44.45 2.47
C ASP A 182 1.40 44.65 3.92
N VAL A 183 2.67 45.02 4.15
CA VAL A 183 3.27 45.09 5.49
C VAL A 183 2.61 46.15 6.37
N SER A 184 2.00 47.20 5.78
CA SER A 184 1.28 48.22 6.53
C SER A 184 0.04 47.64 7.31
N THR A 185 -0.40 46.44 6.93
CA THR A 185 -1.53 45.75 7.55
C THR A 185 -1.12 44.69 8.58
N ALA A 186 0.17 44.56 8.88
CA ALA A 186 0.72 43.54 9.76
C ALA A 186 0.33 43.78 11.24
N SER A 187 0.10 42.69 11.96
CA SER A 187 -0.19 42.68 13.41
C SER A 187 0.44 41.46 14.04
N PHE A 188 1.16 41.64 15.14
CA PHE A 188 1.78 40.56 15.90
C PHE A 188 0.75 39.55 16.44
N VAL A 189 1.06 38.24 16.36
CA VAL A 189 0.21 37.15 16.81
C VAL A 189 0.82 36.38 17.95
N ASP A 190 2.01 35.81 17.74
CA ASP A 190 2.70 34.93 18.71
C ASP A 190 4.20 34.85 18.39
N SER A 191 4.98 34.22 19.27
CA SER A 191 6.39 33.94 19.03
C SER A 191 6.77 32.54 19.52
N PHE A 192 7.82 31.97 18.92
CA PHE A 192 8.40 30.68 19.29
C PHE A 192 9.91 30.81 19.53
N SER A 193 10.35 30.51 20.76
CA SER A 193 11.77 30.60 21.11
C SER A 193 12.58 29.44 20.59
N VAL A 194 13.64 29.74 19.84
CA VAL A 194 14.63 28.80 19.32
C VAL A 194 15.94 28.81 20.16
N ALA A 195 16.02 29.56 21.24
CA ALA A 195 17.20 29.77 22.09
C ALA A 195 17.86 28.49 22.63
N THR A 196 17.16 27.35 22.63
CA THR A 196 17.73 26.07 23.08
C THR A 196 18.65 25.47 22.00
N GLN A 197 18.35 25.68 20.73
CA GLN A 197 19.08 25.19 19.58
C GLN A 197 20.02 26.28 19.02
N GLU A 198 19.54 27.53 18.95
CA GLU A 198 20.29 28.65 18.38
C GLU A 198 20.14 29.89 19.26
N VAL A 199 21.25 30.47 19.68
CA VAL A 199 21.26 31.69 20.54
C VAL A 199 21.51 32.97 19.74
N PHE A 200 21.80 32.88 18.46
CA PHE A 200 21.91 33.98 17.52
C PHE A 200 21.27 33.57 16.18
N PRO A 201 19.94 33.34 16.18
CA PRO A 201 19.23 32.92 14.96
C PRO A 201 19.27 34.06 13.93
N SER A 202 19.59 33.73 12.68
CA SER A 202 19.85 34.69 11.64
C SER A 202 19.05 34.46 10.36
N GLY A 203 18.55 33.28 10.11
CA GLY A 203 17.75 32.97 8.93
C GLY A 203 16.61 32.00 9.19
N VAL A 204 15.48 32.17 8.50
CA VAL A 204 14.28 31.34 8.63
C VAL A 204 13.68 30.98 7.29
N ALA A 205 13.32 29.70 7.09
CA ALA A 205 12.59 29.22 5.91
C ALA A 205 11.51 28.21 6.32
N PHE A 206 10.50 28.05 5.45
CA PHE A 206 9.42 27.08 5.63
C PHE A 206 9.31 26.17 4.39
N ASN A 207 8.77 24.97 4.58
CA ASN A 207 8.30 24.17 3.46
C ASN A 207 6.96 24.70 2.91
N ASN A 208 6.54 24.18 1.75
CA ASN A 208 5.40 24.73 0.99
C ASN A 208 4.05 24.72 1.76
N ASP A 209 3.83 23.82 2.70
CA ASP A 209 2.60 23.74 3.50
C ASP A 209 2.74 24.30 4.92
N GLY A 210 3.94 24.79 5.25
CA GLY A 210 4.27 25.39 6.55
C GLY A 210 4.33 24.40 7.71
N THR A 211 4.31 23.09 7.42
CA THR A 211 4.41 22.07 8.49
C THR A 211 5.84 21.86 8.97
N LYS A 212 6.83 22.45 8.29
CA LYS A 212 8.23 22.47 8.68
C LYS A 212 8.79 23.89 8.65
N MET A 213 9.63 24.17 9.62
CA MET A 213 10.39 25.40 9.74
C MET A 213 11.86 25.05 9.91
N PHE A 214 12.73 25.80 9.26
CA PHE A 214 14.19 25.68 9.30
C PHE A 214 14.79 26.97 9.79
N VAL A 215 15.69 26.87 10.76
CA VAL A 215 16.37 28.03 11.35
C VAL A 215 17.86 27.79 11.31
N VAL A 216 18.59 28.80 10.84
CA VAL A 216 20.06 28.86 10.92
C VAL A 216 20.49 30.02 11.81
N GLY A 217 21.73 29.97 12.27
CA GLY A 217 22.30 31.04 13.07
C GLY A 217 23.81 30.92 13.23
N THR A 218 24.40 31.93 13.86
CA THR A 218 25.85 32.07 13.94
C THR A 218 26.50 31.36 15.11
N ALA A 219 25.73 30.68 15.96
CA ALA A 219 26.27 30.00 17.15
C ALA A 219 26.33 28.47 17.02
N GLY A 220 25.43 27.84 16.29
CA GLY A 220 25.33 26.39 16.16
C GLY A 220 26.06 25.84 14.93
N ASP A 221 26.28 26.65 13.90
CA ASP A 221 26.80 26.23 12.59
C ASP A 221 26.00 25.06 12.02
N ASP A 222 24.70 25.06 12.22
CA ASP A 222 23.79 24.02 11.76
C ASP A 222 22.44 24.58 11.28
N VAL A 223 21.73 23.74 10.52
CA VAL A 223 20.35 23.96 10.12
C VAL A 223 19.45 23.19 11.10
N ASN A 224 18.67 23.90 11.89
CA ASN A 224 17.75 23.36 12.86
C ASN A 224 16.38 23.11 12.20
N GLU A 225 15.92 21.87 12.14
CA GLU A 225 14.61 21.49 11.59
C GLU A 225 13.55 21.36 12.70
N TYR A 226 12.40 22.02 12.48
CA TYR A 226 11.23 21.99 13.38
C TYR A 226 10.02 21.47 12.62
N THR A 227 9.13 20.75 13.32
CA THR A 227 7.81 20.34 12.82
C THR A 227 6.73 21.20 13.44
N LEU A 228 5.72 21.61 12.67
CA LEU A 228 4.56 22.36 13.10
C LEU A 228 3.30 21.50 12.92
N THR A 229 2.52 21.31 13.99
CA THR A 229 1.26 20.53 13.91
C THR A 229 0.15 21.28 13.17
N THR A 230 0.26 22.61 13.08
CA THR A 230 -0.58 23.47 12.24
C THR A 230 0.34 24.26 11.32
N GLY A 231 0.15 24.12 10.01
CA GLY A 231 1.01 24.80 9.04
C GLY A 231 1.05 26.31 9.24
N PHE A 232 2.26 26.88 9.24
CA PHE A 232 2.49 28.32 9.45
C PHE A 232 1.93 28.87 10.77
N ASP A 233 1.93 28.07 11.85
CA ASP A 233 1.58 28.49 13.20
C ASP A 233 2.75 28.14 14.12
N VAL A 234 3.61 29.15 14.38
CA VAL A 234 4.88 28.95 15.11
C VAL A 234 4.65 28.51 16.55
N SER A 235 3.48 28.78 17.15
CA SER A 235 3.14 28.33 18.50
C SER A 235 3.07 26.80 18.60
N THR A 236 2.91 26.11 17.47
CA THR A 236 2.83 24.64 17.38
C THR A 236 4.17 23.98 17.03
N ALA A 237 5.24 24.76 16.90
CA ALA A 237 6.56 24.27 16.50
C ALA A 237 7.20 23.37 17.57
N ALA A 238 7.87 22.32 17.13
CA ALA A 238 8.68 21.43 17.96
C ALA A 238 9.98 21.09 17.25
N PHE A 239 11.10 21.20 17.95
CA PHE A 239 12.41 20.83 17.40
C PHE A 239 12.42 19.35 17.03
N LEU A 240 12.92 19.03 15.84
CA LEU A 240 13.05 17.69 15.36
C LEU A 240 14.51 17.21 15.43
N ASP A 241 15.41 17.86 14.71
CA ASP A 241 16.83 17.49 14.63
C ASP A 241 17.63 18.64 13.97
N SER A 242 18.97 18.50 13.85
CA SER A 242 19.83 19.48 13.18
C SER A 242 20.81 18.83 12.20
N PHE A 243 21.24 19.62 11.20
CA PHE A 243 22.26 19.24 10.23
C PHE A 243 23.40 20.26 10.24
N SER A 244 24.63 19.81 10.49
CA SER A 244 25.79 20.70 10.57
C SER A 244 26.28 21.13 9.17
N VAL A 245 26.41 22.44 9.01
CA VAL A 245 26.99 23.09 7.82
C VAL A 245 28.40 23.65 8.09
N ALA A 246 28.92 23.46 9.31
CA ALA A 246 30.22 23.98 9.78
C ALA A 246 31.45 23.65 8.91
N THR A 247 31.32 22.65 8.00
CA THR A 247 32.41 22.33 7.06
C THR A 247 32.50 23.32 5.92
N GLN A 248 31.39 23.96 5.53
CA GLN A 248 31.28 24.95 4.47
C GLN A 248 31.27 26.38 5.05
N ASP A 249 30.52 26.60 6.12
CA ASP A 249 30.42 27.88 6.78
C ASP A 249 30.27 27.76 8.29
N ILE A 250 30.99 28.59 9.07
CA ILE A 250 30.90 28.64 10.54
C ILE A 250 30.10 29.85 11.05
N PHE A 251 29.55 30.67 10.19
CA PHE A 251 28.69 31.82 10.52
C PHE A 251 27.53 31.86 9.52
N SER A 252 26.64 30.86 9.56
CA SER A 252 25.48 30.81 8.69
C SER A 252 24.49 31.93 8.99
N THR A 253 24.13 32.73 7.99
CA THR A 253 23.28 33.92 8.14
C THR A 253 21.93 33.83 7.47
N GLY A 254 21.77 33.01 6.43
CA GLY A 254 20.47 32.83 5.75
C GLY A 254 20.30 31.44 5.15
N ILE A 255 19.06 31.07 4.94
CA ILE A 255 18.67 29.76 4.39
C ILE A 255 17.48 29.90 3.44
N THR A 256 17.54 29.18 2.33
CA THR A 256 16.39 29.04 1.43
C THR A 256 16.39 27.67 0.74
N PHE A 257 15.27 27.33 0.09
CA PHE A 257 15.10 26.08 -0.63
C PHE A 257 14.62 26.34 -2.07
N ASN A 258 14.85 25.40 -2.98
CA ASN A 258 14.12 25.40 -4.24
C ASN A 258 12.65 24.98 -4.01
N ASN A 259 11.78 25.17 -5.02
CA ASN A 259 10.32 25.00 -4.87
C ASN A 259 9.89 23.58 -4.51
N ASP A 260 10.62 22.57 -4.93
CA ASP A 260 10.31 21.16 -4.63
C ASP A 260 11.03 20.64 -3.38
N GLY A 261 11.85 21.48 -2.74
CA GLY A 261 12.58 21.14 -1.52
C GLY A 261 13.72 20.14 -1.69
N THR A 262 14.11 19.83 -2.93
CA THR A 262 15.22 18.90 -3.21
C THR A 262 16.60 19.53 -3.09
N LYS A 263 16.67 20.87 -3.06
CA LYS A 263 17.88 21.65 -2.85
C LYS A 263 17.71 22.62 -1.69
N MET A 264 18.75 22.78 -0.91
CA MET A 264 18.90 23.76 0.15
C MET A 264 20.09 24.65 -0.14
N PHE A 265 19.97 25.94 0.15
CA PHE A 265 21.01 26.92 0.01
C PHE A 265 21.23 27.63 1.32
N VAL A 266 22.48 27.67 1.77
CA VAL A 266 22.90 28.36 3.00
C VAL A 266 23.92 29.40 2.63
N VAL A 267 23.70 30.62 3.11
CA VAL A 267 24.66 31.72 2.98
C VAL A 267 25.29 32.00 4.33
N GLY A 268 26.57 32.36 4.33
CA GLY A 268 27.28 32.72 5.54
C GLY A 268 28.38 33.75 5.32
N ASN A 269 28.87 34.30 6.45
CA ASN A 269 29.81 35.38 6.47
C ASN A 269 31.29 34.94 6.40
N ASP A 270 31.63 33.68 6.68
CA ASP A 270 33.05 33.28 6.75
C ASP A 270 33.64 33.05 5.33
N GLY A 271 32.83 32.55 4.39
CA GLY A 271 33.19 32.33 2.99
C GLY A 271 32.72 33.41 2.05
N ASP A 272 31.76 34.24 2.47
CA ASP A 272 31.03 35.16 1.58
C ASP A 272 30.50 34.43 0.35
N ASP A 273 29.96 33.24 0.53
CA ASP A 273 29.49 32.38 -0.54
C ASP A 273 28.08 31.81 -0.27
N ILE A 274 27.47 31.33 -1.34
CA ILE A 274 26.19 30.60 -1.30
C ILE A 274 26.49 29.12 -1.47
N ASN A 275 26.28 28.36 -0.44
CA ASN A 275 26.51 26.90 -0.37
C ASN A 275 25.29 26.14 -0.82
N GLU A 276 25.40 25.35 -1.90
CA GLU A 276 24.34 24.49 -2.44
C GLU A 276 24.42 23.06 -1.86
N TYR A 277 23.29 22.56 -1.39
CA TYR A 277 23.14 21.18 -0.92
C TYR A 277 22.00 20.49 -1.70
N THR A 278 22.20 19.22 -2.03
CA THR A 278 21.11 18.34 -2.48
C THR A 278 20.54 17.60 -1.29
N LEU A 279 19.21 17.58 -1.16
CA LEU A 279 18.51 16.83 -0.15
C LEU A 279 18.05 15.48 -0.71
N SER A 280 18.31 14.40 0.01
CA SER A 280 17.78 13.07 -0.34
C SER A 280 16.26 13.03 -0.20
N CYS A 281 15.70 13.90 0.64
CA CYS A 281 14.27 14.07 0.88
C CYS A 281 13.86 15.53 0.80
N PRO A 282 12.78 15.89 0.07
CA PRO A 282 12.29 17.26 0.02
C PRO A 282 12.05 17.85 1.40
N PHE A 283 12.63 19.01 1.66
CA PHE A 283 12.51 19.74 2.92
C PHE A 283 12.82 18.86 4.17
N LYS A 284 13.89 18.04 4.08
CA LYS A 284 14.38 17.25 5.20
C LYS A 284 15.89 17.29 5.23
N VAL A 285 16.46 17.95 6.24
CA VAL A 285 17.91 18.14 6.37
C VAL A 285 18.57 17.06 7.22
N THR A 286 17.79 16.28 7.95
CA THR A 286 18.27 15.27 8.88
C THR A 286 18.33 13.88 8.25
N ALA A 287 19.24 13.04 8.72
CA ALA A 287 19.47 11.71 8.19
C ALA A 287 18.23 10.82 8.40
N SER A 288 17.45 10.63 7.35
CA SER A 288 16.43 9.60 7.27
C SER A 288 16.46 9.01 5.88
N SER A 289 16.35 7.70 5.79
CA SER A 289 16.42 6.97 4.54
C SER A 289 15.15 7.08 3.69
N THR A 290 14.15 7.89 4.12
CA THR A 290 12.82 7.86 3.50
C THR A 290 12.13 9.20 3.47
N CYS A 291 11.75 9.60 2.26
CA CYS A 291 11.31 10.96 1.96
C CYS A 291 9.82 11.25 2.11
N ASP A 292 8.98 10.24 2.19
CA ASP A 292 7.52 10.42 2.15
C ASP A 292 6.78 9.38 2.98
N THR A 293 5.54 9.71 3.37
CA THR A 293 4.65 8.67 3.86
C THR A 293 4.50 7.58 2.79
N PRO A 294 4.77 6.31 3.14
CA PRO A 294 4.63 5.21 2.18
C PRO A 294 3.22 5.12 1.62
N LEU A 295 2.26 5.77 2.28
CA LEU A 295 0.87 5.81 1.87
C LEU A 295 0.56 6.80 0.73
N LYS A 296 1.52 7.57 0.23
CA LYS A 296 1.37 8.30 -1.05
C LYS A 296 1.46 7.34 -2.24
N ASP A 297 2.26 6.30 -2.13
CA ASP A 297 2.38 5.26 -3.14
C ASP A 297 1.08 4.44 -3.22
N LYS A 298 0.47 4.41 -4.39
CA LYS A 298 -0.76 3.65 -4.65
C LYS A 298 -0.50 2.13 -4.63
N ASP A 299 0.71 1.68 -4.95
CA ASP A 299 1.08 0.27 -4.94
C ASP A 299 1.21 -0.24 -3.50
N VAL A 300 1.70 0.56 -2.55
CA VAL A 300 1.65 0.22 -1.11
C VAL A 300 0.23 -0.08 -0.66
N LYS A 301 -0.72 0.81 -0.99
CA LYS A 301 -2.14 0.61 -0.66
C LYS A 301 -2.74 -0.55 -1.44
N GLY A 302 -2.37 -0.68 -2.72
CA GLY A 302 -2.80 -1.77 -3.59
C GLY A 302 -2.42 -3.15 -3.07
N VAL A 303 -1.18 -3.31 -2.58
CA VAL A 303 -0.69 -4.55 -1.94
C VAL A 303 -1.45 -4.86 -0.65
N ILE A 304 -1.72 -3.85 0.20
CA ILE A 304 -2.54 -4.04 1.41
C ILE A 304 -3.97 -4.46 1.05
N ASP A 305 -4.59 -3.79 0.09
CA ASP A 305 -5.96 -4.10 -0.37
C ASP A 305 -6.03 -5.49 -1.03
N ALA A 306 -4.98 -5.92 -1.75
CA ALA A 306 -4.87 -7.25 -2.34
C ALA A 306 -4.90 -8.35 -1.26
N GLN A 307 -4.13 -8.20 -0.18
CA GLN A 307 -4.13 -9.12 0.95
C GLN A 307 -5.51 -9.21 1.62
N ILE A 308 -6.17 -8.06 1.82
CA ILE A 308 -7.52 -7.99 2.40
C ILE A 308 -8.55 -8.72 1.51
N ASN A 309 -8.52 -8.44 0.20
CA ASN A 309 -9.45 -9.04 -0.76
C ASN A 309 -9.23 -10.55 -0.90
N THR A 310 -7.97 -11.00 -0.94
CA THR A 310 -7.60 -12.42 -0.99
C THR A 310 -8.11 -13.18 0.23
N ALA A 311 -7.89 -12.65 1.45
CA ALA A 311 -8.37 -13.26 2.68
C ALA A 311 -9.90 -13.39 2.70
N LYS A 312 -10.64 -12.35 2.31
CA LYS A 312 -12.11 -12.37 2.25
C LYS A 312 -12.65 -13.33 1.19
N ASN A 313 -12.05 -13.33 0.01
CA ASN A 313 -12.46 -14.19 -1.10
C ASN A 313 -12.21 -15.67 -0.78
N PHE A 314 -11.08 -16.01 -0.14
CA PHE A 314 -10.79 -17.39 0.24
C PHE A 314 -11.80 -17.96 1.26
N ALA A 315 -12.20 -17.18 2.28
CA ALA A 315 -13.24 -17.55 3.23
C ALA A 315 -14.59 -17.80 2.54
N LYS A 316 -14.98 -16.89 1.64
CA LYS A 316 -16.20 -16.97 0.84
C LYS A 316 -16.20 -18.21 -0.05
N ASP A 317 -15.12 -18.47 -0.76
CA ASP A 317 -14.96 -19.61 -1.67
C ASP A 317 -15.00 -20.94 -0.91
N SER A 318 -14.34 -21.01 0.26
CA SER A 318 -14.37 -22.19 1.12
C SER A 318 -15.78 -22.52 1.61
N SER A 319 -16.58 -21.50 1.96
CA SER A 319 -17.98 -21.67 2.33
C SER A 319 -18.85 -22.06 1.15
N GLN A 320 -18.69 -21.41 0.01
CA GLN A 320 -19.50 -21.63 -1.19
C GLN A 320 -19.35 -23.03 -1.77
N SER A 321 -18.14 -23.62 -1.79
CA SER A 321 -17.91 -25.00 -2.24
C SER A 321 -18.77 -25.99 -1.43
N ALA A 322 -18.78 -25.85 -0.10
CA ALA A 322 -19.60 -26.71 0.77
C ALA A 322 -21.11 -26.46 0.58
N LEU A 323 -21.54 -25.19 0.49
CA LEU A 323 -22.96 -24.85 0.26
C LEU A 323 -23.48 -25.37 -1.08
N LYS A 324 -22.65 -25.38 -2.11
CA LYS A 324 -22.94 -25.91 -3.45
C LYS A 324 -23.08 -27.43 -3.40
N ARG A 325 -22.16 -28.13 -2.71
CA ARG A 325 -22.31 -29.58 -2.45
C ARG A 325 -23.65 -29.91 -1.81
N LEU A 326 -24.05 -29.16 -0.76
CA LEU A 326 -25.34 -29.33 -0.10
C LEU A 326 -26.54 -29.02 -1.01
N ALA A 327 -26.42 -28.12 -1.97
CA ALA A 327 -27.47 -27.87 -2.95
C ALA A 327 -27.63 -29.08 -3.88
N ASN A 328 -26.51 -29.64 -4.35
CA ASN A 328 -26.53 -30.83 -5.25
C ASN A 328 -27.07 -32.09 -4.54
N LEU A 329 -26.77 -32.28 -3.25
CA LEU A 329 -27.27 -33.38 -2.46
C LEU A 329 -28.79 -33.32 -2.21
N ARG A 330 -29.32 -32.10 -2.04
CA ARG A 330 -30.74 -31.87 -1.83
C ARG A 330 -31.59 -32.17 -3.07
N ALA A 331 -31.02 -31.94 -4.20
CA ALA A 331 -31.69 -32.05 -5.48
C ALA A 331 -32.04 -33.52 -5.87
N LYS A 332 -31.52 -34.56 -5.15
CA LYS A 332 -31.88 -35.97 -5.42
C LYS A 332 -31.61 -36.92 -4.24
N ASP A 333 -32.57 -37.82 -4.00
CA ASP A 333 -32.38 -39.08 -3.27
C ASP A 333 -31.36 -39.97 -3.99
N ASP A 334 -30.45 -40.60 -3.27
CA ASP A 334 -29.41 -41.53 -3.69
C ASP A 334 -28.14 -40.96 -4.35
N ASN A 335 -27.19 -40.51 -3.55
CA ASN A 335 -25.81 -40.39 -3.97
C ASN A 335 -24.84 -41.13 -3.05
N LYS A 336 -24.67 -42.43 -3.31
CA LYS A 336 -23.52 -43.20 -2.81
C LYS A 336 -22.45 -43.08 -3.88
N SER A 337 -21.48 -42.18 -3.70
CA SER A 337 -20.32 -42.06 -4.60
C SER A 337 -19.03 -42.26 -3.84
N ALA A 338 -18.27 -43.29 -4.18
CA ALA A 338 -16.89 -43.47 -3.72
C ALA A 338 -15.95 -43.22 -4.91
N GLN A 339 -14.97 -42.37 -4.71
CA GLN A 339 -13.96 -42.03 -5.74
C GLN A 339 -12.57 -42.48 -5.25
N LYS A 340 -11.71 -42.89 -6.21
CA LYS A 340 -10.28 -43.02 -5.94
C LYS A 340 -9.61 -41.70 -6.36
N ILE A 341 -9.10 -40.96 -5.39
CA ILE A 341 -8.39 -39.68 -5.60
C ILE A 341 -6.92 -39.91 -5.25
N GLU A 342 -6.03 -39.62 -6.19
CA GLU A 342 -4.60 -39.50 -5.93
C GLU A 342 -4.24 -38.01 -5.91
N LEU A 343 -3.84 -37.48 -4.74
CA LEU A 343 -3.33 -36.13 -4.58
C LEU A 343 -1.80 -36.22 -4.46
N ASN A 344 -1.10 -35.56 -5.36
CA ASN A 344 0.36 -35.48 -5.34
C ASN A 344 0.75 -34.02 -5.21
N PHE A 345 1.31 -33.62 -4.04
CA PHE A 345 1.76 -32.27 -3.78
C PHE A 345 3.27 -32.23 -3.97
N GLN A 346 3.75 -31.59 -5.03
CA GLN A 346 5.17 -31.33 -5.30
C GLN A 346 5.56 -29.87 -4.98
N ASN A 347 4.60 -29.02 -4.61
CA ASN A 347 4.82 -27.62 -4.29
C ASN A 347 5.48 -27.45 -2.91
N GLU A 348 6.59 -26.70 -2.83
CA GLU A 348 7.35 -26.47 -1.60
C GLU A 348 6.53 -25.73 -0.54
N THR A 349 5.68 -24.79 -0.94
CA THR A 349 4.82 -24.00 -0.04
C THR A 349 3.71 -24.85 0.57
N LEU A 350 3.06 -25.72 -0.21
CA LEU A 350 2.09 -26.70 0.32
C LEU A 350 2.77 -27.72 1.24
N ASN A 351 4.04 -28.02 1.01
CA ASN A 351 4.86 -28.81 1.91
C ASN A 351 5.20 -28.06 3.22
N LYS A 352 5.47 -26.74 3.16
CA LYS A 352 5.66 -25.89 4.36
C LYS A 352 4.39 -25.81 5.18
N ILE A 353 3.22 -25.56 4.54
CA ILE A 353 1.90 -25.53 5.19
C ILE A 353 1.61 -26.90 5.85
N SER A 354 1.82 -28.01 5.14
CA SER A 354 1.60 -29.35 5.69
C SER A 354 2.56 -29.66 6.86
N ASN A 355 3.78 -29.12 6.86
CA ASN A 355 4.76 -29.28 7.95
C ASN A 355 4.41 -28.45 9.18
N ASN A 356 3.84 -27.25 8.99
CA ASN A 356 3.44 -26.38 10.10
C ASN A 356 2.14 -26.84 10.77
N VAL A 357 1.26 -27.51 10.01
CA VAL A 357 0.00 -28.08 10.53
C VAL A 357 0.23 -29.48 11.15
N VAL A 358 1.27 -30.20 10.70
CA VAL A 358 1.61 -31.58 11.16
C VAL A 358 3.10 -31.65 11.49
N SER A 359 3.43 -31.46 12.74
CA SER A 359 4.81 -31.40 13.28
C SER A 359 5.60 -32.74 13.26
N SER A 360 5.53 -33.53 12.19
CA SER A 360 6.29 -34.79 12.08
C SER A 360 6.88 -35.04 10.69
N PRO A 361 8.19 -35.38 10.58
CA PRO A 361 8.85 -35.68 9.30
C PRO A 361 8.31 -36.91 8.55
N HIS A 362 7.47 -37.72 9.18
CA HIS A 362 6.80 -38.88 8.56
C HIS A 362 5.54 -38.51 7.76
N ALA A 363 5.05 -37.28 7.86
CA ALA A 363 3.81 -36.85 7.22
C ALA A 363 3.92 -36.62 5.70
N LYS A 364 5.12 -36.35 5.17
CA LYS A 364 5.37 -36.08 3.73
C LYS A 364 4.97 -37.21 2.78
N LYS A 365 5.02 -38.46 3.22
CA LYS A 365 4.56 -39.63 2.47
C LYS A 365 3.11 -40.00 2.75
N THR A 366 2.50 -39.29 3.67
CA THR A 366 1.35 -39.77 4.45
C THR A 366 0.03 -39.15 4.01
N LEU A 367 0.01 -37.93 3.44
CA LEU A 367 -1.27 -37.33 3.00
C LEU A 367 -1.91 -38.15 1.88
N SER A 368 -1.19 -38.49 0.83
CA SER A 368 -1.70 -39.33 -0.24
C SER A 368 -1.96 -40.80 0.21
N GLN A 369 -1.15 -41.30 1.18
CA GLN A 369 -1.39 -42.63 1.77
C GLN A 369 -2.52 -42.60 2.78
N GLN A 370 -2.69 -41.53 3.56
CA GLN A 370 -3.79 -41.37 4.50
C GLN A 370 -5.11 -41.14 3.76
N PHE A 371 -5.12 -40.38 2.68
CA PHE A 371 -6.30 -40.26 1.81
C PHE A 371 -6.70 -41.62 1.20
N ARG A 372 -5.72 -42.42 0.74
CA ARG A 372 -5.99 -43.82 0.32
C ARG A 372 -6.50 -44.72 1.42
N GLN A 373 -6.02 -44.54 2.65
CA GLN A 373 -6.52 -45.29 3.82
C GLN A 373 -7.87 -44.81 4.29
N LEU A 374 -8.13 -43.48 4.27
CA LEU A 374 -9.45 -42.90 4.52
C LEU A 374 -10.47 -43.45 3.53
N GLN A 375 -10.16 -43.51 2.24
CA GLN A 375 -11.03 -44.03 1.20
C GLN A 375 -11.35 -45.52 1.37
N LYS A 376 -10.39 -46.33 1.80
CA LYS A 376 -10.59 -47.76 2.09
C LYS A 376 -11.42 -48.02 3.36
N ASN A 377 -11.40 -47.07 4.29
CA ASN A 377 -11.99 -47.20 5.62
C ASN A 377 -13.23 -46.33 5.80
N LEU A 378 -13.69 -45.59 4.77
CA LEU A 378 -14.93 -44.84 4.82
C LEU A 378 -16.09 -45.85 5.00
N PRO A 379 -17.01 -45.61 5.96
CA PRO A 379 -18.23 -46.38 6.07
C PRO A 379 -19.05 -46.33 4.79
N GLU A 380 -19.86 -47.37 4.51
CA GLU A 380 -20.67 -47.48 3.29
C GLU A 380 -21.65 -46.31 3.06
N ASP A 381 -21.99 -45.58 4.13
CA ASP A 381 -22.93 -44.45 4.11
C ASP A 381 -22.25 -43.07 3.85
N TRP A 382 -20.93 -43.04 3.71
CA TRP A 382 -20.19 -41.80 3.46
C TRP A 382 -19.90 -41.60 1.99
N ALA A 383 -20.16 -40.38 1.47
CA ALA A 383 -19.87 -39.99 0.10
C ALA A 383 -18.62 -39.09 0.08
N LEU A 384 -17.71 -39.37 -0.86
CA LEU A 384 -16.55 -38.53 -1.17
C LEU A 384 -16.86 -37.68 -2.40
N TRP A 385 -16.49 -36.40 -2.38
CA TRP A 385 -16.66 -35.46 -3.49
C TRP A 385 -15.48 -34.55 -3.68
N THR A 386 -15.33 -34.00 -4.89
CA THR A 386 -14.30 -33.01 -5.25
C THR A 386 -14.90 -31.90 -6.07
N GLU A 387 -14.34 -30.70 -5.88
CA GLU A 387 -14.68 -29.53 -6.66
C GLU A 387 -13.39 -28.75 -6.98
N GLY A 388 -13.21 -28.41 -8.26
CA GLY A 388 -12.20 -27.46 -8.72
C GLY A 388 -12.85 -26.14 -9.09
N SER A 389 -12.20 -25.01 -8.78
CA SER A 389 -12.66 -23.68 -9.18
C SER A 389 -11.49 -22.83 -9.69
N ILE A 390 -11.75 -22.05 -10.73
CA ILE A 390 -10.84 -21.04 -11.27
C ILE A 390 -11.60 -19.71 -11.26
N SER A 391 -10.97 -18.66 -10.77
CA SER A 391 -11.53 -17.31 -10.78
C SER A 391 -10.51 -16.34 -11.37
N PHE A 392 -10.99 -15.39 -12.17
CA PHE A 392 -10.19 -14.29 -12.67
C PHE A 392 -11.00 -12.99 -12.65
N GLY A 393 -10.35 -11.90 -12.37
CA GLY A 393 -11.06 -10.64 -12.22
C GLY A 393 -10.15 -9.43 -12.13
N LYS A 394 -10.79 -8.27 -12.25
CA LYS A 394 -10.11 -6.98 -12.10
C LYS A 394 -10.85 -6.11 -11.09
N ILE A 395 -10.08 -5.56 -10.16
CA ILE A 395 -10.51 -4.45 -9.31
C ILE A 395 -9.82 -3.21 -9.86
N GLY A 396 -10.61 -2.22 -10.32
CA GLY A 396 -10.08 -1.04 -10.98
C GLY A 396 -9.33 -0.11 -10.02
N GLU A 397 -8.39 0.65 -10.56
CA GLU A 397 -7.71 1.74 -9.87
C GLU A 397 -8.74 2.77 -9.35
N ASN A 398 -8.47 3.29 -8.17
CA ASN A 398 -9.18 4.42 -7.60
C ASN A 398 -8.20 5.55 -7.23
N SER A 399 -8.69 6.66 -6.66
CA SER A 399 -7.83 7.78 -6.26
C SER A 399 -6.79 7.43 -5.19
N LEU A 400 -7.00 6.33 -4.47
CA LEU A 400 -6.19 5.96 -3.30
C LEU A 400 -5.31 4.72 -3.52
N SER A 401 -5.70 3.78 -4.39
CA SER A 401 -5.09 2.44 -4.50
C SER A 401 -4.96 2.01 -5.95
N SER A 402 -3.90 1.30 -6.28
CA SER A 402 -3.63 0.75 -7.62
C SER A 402 -4.65 -0.32 -8.03
N ALA A 403 -4.81 -0.52 -9.34
CA ALA A 403 -5.61 -1.60 -9.90
C ALA A 403 -5.05 -2.97 -9.52
N GLN A 404 -5.92 -3.96 -9.44
CA GLN A 404 -5.59 -5.35 -9.12
C GLN A 404 -6.11 -6.27 -10.22
N ASP A 405 -5.26 -7.12 -10.78
CA ASP A 405 -5.60 -8.27 -11.61
C ASP A 405 -5.51 -9.52 -10.74
N ILE A 406 -6.59 -10.29 -10.66
CA ILE A 406 -6.74 -11.40 -9.71
C ILE A 406 -6.94 -12.69 -10.47
N ASP A 407 -6.07 -13.66 -10.22
CA ASP A 407 -6.19 -15.03 -10.68
C ASP A 407 -6.20 -15.98 -9.48
N SER A 408 -7.19 -16.87 -9.38
CA SER A 408 -7.29 -17.81 -8.27
C SER A 408 -7.63 -19.20 -8.74
N LEU A 409 -6.99 -20.18 -8.15
CA LEU A 409 -7.30 -21.60 -8.26
C LEU A 409 -7.67 -22.18 -6.91
N GLY A 410 -8.68 -23.05 -6.87
CA GLY A 410 -9.02 -23.76 -5.63
C GLY A 410 -9.50 -25.18 -5.90
N ILE A 411 -9.10 -26.08 -5.02
CA ILE A 411 -9.56 -27.48 -5.02
C ILE A 411 -10.12 -27.81 -3.66
N THR A 412 -11.33 -28.32 -3.61
CA THR A 412 -12.01 -28.77 -2.40
C THR A 412 -12.24 -30.26 -2.47
N VAL A 413 -11.91 -30.96 -1.42
CA VAL A 413 -12.20 -32.37 -1.22
C VAL A 413 -13.01 -32.50 0.04
N GLY A 414 -14.15 -33.17 -0.02
CA GLY A 414 -15.01 -33.34 1.14
C GLY A 414 -15.63 -34.72 1.24
N VAL A 415 -16.07 -35.04 2.44
CA VAL A 415 -16.82 -36.24 2.74
C VAL A 415 -18.08 -35.85 3.49
N ASP A 416 -19.18 -36.47 3.15
CA ASP A 416 -20.47 -36.23 3.82
C ASP A 416 -21.27 -37.55 4.04
N THR A 417 -22.17 -37.50 5.00
CA THR A 417 -23.07 -38.61 5.31
C THR A 417 -24.46 -38.10 5.69
N LYS A 418 -25.47 -38.90 5.38
CA LYS A 418 -26.84 -38.66 5.80
C LYS A 418 -27.00 -39.16 7.24
N ILE A 419 -27.26 -38.26 8.18
CA ILE A 419 -27.49 -38.62 9.60
C ILE A 419 -28.88 -39.17 9.80
N ASP A 420 -29.86 -38.54 9.19
CA ASP A 420 -31.26 -38.96 9.09
C ASP A 420 -31.87 -38.44 7.78
N ASP A 421 -33.15 -38.63 7.55
CA ASP A 421 -33.82 -38.20 6.30
C ASP A 421 -33.77 -36.70 6.07
N ASP A 422 -33.62 -35.90 7.14
CA ASP A 422 -33.67 -34.46 7.12
C ASP A 422 -32.30 -33.80 7.32
N LYS A 423 -31.23 -34.59 7.61
CA LYS A 423 -29.95 -34.03 8.01
C LYS A 423 -28.77 -34.68 7.29
N ILE A 424 -27.92 -33.85 6.73
CA ILE A 424 -26.62 -34.23 6.18
C ILE A 424 -25.55 -33.47 6.94
N LEU A 425 -24.45 -34.16 7.23
CA LEU A 425 -23.24 -33.57 7.83
C LEU A 425 -22.02 -33.99 7.04
N GLY A 426 -21.06 -33.05 6.86
CA GLY A 426 -19.82 -33.31 6.14
C GLY A 426 -18.66 -32.50 6.65
N VAL A 427 -17.47 -32.86 6.17
CA VAL A 427 -16.21 -32.18 6.40
C VAL A 427 -15.54 -31.96 5.05
N ALA A 428 -14.96 -30.79 4.83
CA ALA A 428 -14.24 -30.48 3.62
C ALA A 428 -12.88 -29.81 3.91
N LEU A 429 -11.91 -30.16 3.09
CA LEU A 429 -10.60 -29.54 3.00
C LEU A 429 -10.51 -28.79 1.68
N ARG A 430 -10.12 -27.52 1.70
CA ARG A 430 -9.87 -26.72 0.50
C ARG A 430 -8.42 -26.23 0.50
N VAL A 431 -7.76 -26.38 -0.62
CA VAL A 431 -6.49 -25.75 -0.95
C VAL A 431 -6.74 -24.70 -2.03
N GLY A 432 -6.20 -23.52 -1.89
CA GLY A 432 -6.30 -22.45 -2.87
C GLY A 432 -4.98 -21.73 -3.04
N ASN A 433 -4.76 -21.27 -4.26
CA ASN A 433 -3.71 -20.32 -4.60
C ASN A 433 -4.38 -19.11 -5.24
N THR A 434 -3.93 -17.92 -4.88
CA THR A 434 -4.39 -16.65 -5.47
C THR A 434 -3.19 -15.80 -5.78
N ASP A 435 -3.06 -15.42 -7.03
CA ASP A 435 -2.09 -14.47 -7.55
C ASP A 435 -2.80 -13.15 -7.82
N VAL A 436 -2.25 -12.05 -7.33
CA VAL A 436 -2.77 -10.70 -7.52
C VAL A 436 -1.66 -9.79 -8.01
N ASP A 437 -1.71 -9.42 -9.28
CA ASP A 437 -0.88 -8.36 -9.82
C ASP A 437 -1.44 -6.99 -9.39
N VAL A 438 -0.56 -6.12 -8.90
CA VAL A 438 -0.92 -4.79 -8.39
C VAL A 438 -0.23 -3.70 -9.20
N GLY A 439 -1.01 -2.73 -9.69
CA GLY A 439 -0.50 -1.59 -10.45
C GLY A 439 0.07 -1.99 -11.81
N THR A 440 1.09 -1.25 -12.24
CA THR A 440 1.72 -1.43 -13.55
C THR A 440 3.23 -1.67 -13.46
N TYR A 441 3.81 -1.58 -12.27
CA TYR A 441 5.25 -1.69 -12.05
C TYR A 441 5.72 -3.11 -11.69
N GLY A 442 4.76 -4.07 -11.53
CA GLY A 442 5.03 -5.47 -11.24
C GLY A 442 5.09 -5.78 -9.74
N SER A 443 4.32 -5.04 -8.95
CA SER A 443 3.99 -5.42 -7.58
C SER A 443 3.01 -6.59 -7.59
N SER A 444 3.17 -7.58 -6.69
CA SER A 444 2.30 -8.75 -6.62
C SER A 444 2.08 -9.27 -5.20
N VAL A 445 1.01 -10.03 -5.01
CA VAL A 445 0.70 -10.78 -3.79
C VAL A 445 0.27 -12.19 -4.16
N ASP A 446 1.15 -13.15 -3.92
CA ASP A 446 0.92 -14.58 -4.13
C ASP A 446 0.51 -15.25 -2.82
N THR A 447 -0.72 -15.74 -2.72
CA THR A 447 -1.23 -16.35 -1.48
C THR A 447 -1.57 -17.81 -1.67
N ASN A 448 -0.97 -18.67 -0.88
CA ASN A 448 -1.35 -20.06 -0.70
C ASN A 448 -2.22 -20.18 0.56
N ALA A 449 -3.33 -20.91 0.46
CA ALA A 449 -4.25 -21.03 1.57
C ALA A 449 -4.80 -22.45 1.71
N LEU A 450 -5.00 -22.83 2.97
CA LEU A 450 -5.58 -24.13 3.37
C LEU A 450 -6.75 -23.89 4.30
N SER A 451 -7.92 -24.49 4.04
CA SER A 451 -9.05 -24.47 4.97
C SER A 451 -9.58 -25.85 5.32
N LEU A 452 -10.07 -25.97 6.55
CA LEU A 452 -10.83 -27.10 7.03
C LEU A 452 -12.21 -26.61 7.48
N SER A 453 -13.28 -27.20 6.97
CA SER A 453 -14.65 -26.82 7.31
C SER A 453 -15.53 -28.01 7.65
N VAL A 454 -16.50 -27.78 8.53
CA VAL A 454 -17.63 -28.65 8.82
C VAL A 454 -18.87 -28.00 8.21
N TYR A 455 -19.67 -28.77 7.52
CA TYR A 455 -20.86 -28.26 6.86
C TYR A 455 -22.04 -29.21 7.02
N GLY A 456 -23.24 -28.66 6.89
CA GLY A 456 -24.46 -29.50 6.98
C GLY A 456 -25.70 -28.78 6.48
N ILE A 457 -26.75 -29.56 6.32
CA ILE A 457 -28.07 -29.08 5.98
C ILE A 457 -29.11 -29.76 6.91
N ASN A 458 -30.05 -28.94 7.34
CA ASN A 458 -31.27 -29.42 8.01
C ASN A 458 -32.46 -29.09 7.09
N SER A 459 -33.15 -30.12 6.61
CA SER A 459 -34.46 -29.97 5.95
C SER A 459 -35.51 -29.68 7.03
N LEU A 460 -36.38 -28.73 6.75
CA LEU A 460 -37.44 -28.27 7.64
C LEU A 460 -38.80 -28.54 6.98
N GLU A 461 -39.88 -28.39 7.72
CA GLU A 461 -41.23 -28.50 7.16
C GLU A 461 -41.47 -27.58 5.97
N ASP A 462 -42.40 -27.91 5.10
CA ASP A 462 -42.82 -27.09 3.92
C ASP A 462 -41.71 -26.79 2.90
N LYS A 463 -40.78 -27.74 2.69
CA LYS A 463 -39.65 -27.57 1.75
C LYS A 463 -38.70 -26.42 2.11
N ASN A 464 -38.73 -25.94 3.36
CA ASN A 464 -37.72 -25.05 3.89
C ASN A 464 -36.42 -25.82 4.23
N PHE A 465 -35.30 -25.10 4.25
CA PHE A 465 -34.02 -25.68 4.67
C PHE A 465 -33.09 -24.63 5.27
N LEU A 466 -32.16 -25.12 6.11
CA LEU A 466 -31.05 -24.35 6.63
C LEU A 466 -29.75 -25.08 6.32
N LYS A 467 -28.88 -24.44 5.51
CA LYS A 467 -27.51 -24.90 5.30
C LYS A 467 -26.57 -24.10 6.19
N HIS A 468 -25.53 -24.74 6.70
CA HIS A 468 -24.51 -24.10 7.54
C HIS A 468 -23.12 -24.62 7.21
N VAL A 469 -22.13 -23.73 7.31
CA VAL A 469 -20.72 -24.02 7.14
C VAL A 469 -19.96 -23.26 8.22
N PHE A 470 -18.97 -23.93 8.85
CA PHE A 470 -18.04 -23.30 9.79
C PHE A 470 -16.65 -23.87 9.51
N GLY A 471 -15.64 -23.02 9.49
CA GLY A 471 -14.29 -23.47 9.18
C GLY A 471 -13.20 -22.55 9.70
N VAL A 472 -11.98 -23.05 9.55
CA VAL A 472 -10.74 -22.34 9.86
C VAL A 472 -9.83 -22.42 8.65
N SER A 473 -8.99 -21.37 8.47
CA SER A 473 -8.01 -21.32 7.40
C SER A 473 -6.65 -20.84 7.90
N TYR A 474 -5.63 -21.22 7.16
CA TYR A 474 -4.28 -20.68 7.23
C TYR A 474 -3.93 -20.11 5.86
N LEU A 475 -3.32 -18.92 5.84
CA LEU A 475 -2.89 -18.21 4.65
C LEU A 475 -1.38 -17.98 4.76
N ASP A 476 -0.69 -18.05 3.63
CA ASP A 476 0.73 -17.80 3.49
C ASP A 476 0.94 -17.02 2.20
N SER A 477 1.46 -15.80 2.29
CA SER A 477 1.54 -14.84 1.19
C SER A 477 2.96 -14.41 0.95
N ASP A 478 3.45 -14.59 -0.27
CA ASP A 478 4.67 -14.02 -0.80
C ASP A 478 4.32 -12.65 -1.43
N ILE A 479 5.03 -11.59 -1.06
CA ILE A 479 4.73 -10.23 -1.42
C ILE A 479 5.92 -9.63 -2.15
N VAL A 480 5.65 -9.02 -3.30
CA VAL A 480 6.62 -8.21 -4.05
C VAL A 480 6.02 -6.82 -4.22
N ARG A 481 6.71 -5.80 -3.74
CA ARG A 481 6.33 -4.41 -3.94
C ARG A 481 7.42 -3.68 -4.73
N LYS A 482 7.01 -2.96 -5.75
CA LYS A 482 7.87 -2.11 -6.55
C LYS A 482 7.43 -0.66 -6.45
N ASP A 483 8.39 0.23 -6.33
CA ASP A 483 8.13 1.65 -6.24
C ASP A 483 7.70 2.23 -7.59
N GLU A 484 7.06 3.39 -7.57
CA GLU A 484 6.75 4.17 -8.77
C GLU A 484 8.03 4.42 -9.57
N GLY A 485 8.00 4.03 -10.85
CA GLY A 485 9.19 4.06 -11.72
C GLY A 485 10.01 2.76 -11.74
N ASN A 486 9.65 1.72 -10.97
CA ASN A 486 10.30 0.40 -10.94
C ASN A 486 11.80 0.46 -10.56
N THR A 487 12.15 1.38 -9.65
CA THR A 487 13.55 1.60 -9.22
C THR A 487 13.96 0.63 -8.13
N ASN A 488 13.06 0.34 -7.15
CA ASN A 488 13.33 -0.55 -6.03
C ASN A 488 12.36 -1.73 -6.04
N THR A 489 12.84 -2.89 -5.60
CA THR A 489 12.04 -4.08 -5.38
C THR A 489 12.16 -4.47 -3.91
N ASN A 490 11.03 -4.51 -3.21
CA ASN A 490 10.93 -4.90 -1.82
C ASN A 490 10.12 -6.20 -1.74
N THR A 491 10.59 -7.16 -0.96
CA THR A 491 9.97 -8.49 -0.86
C THR A 491 9.71 -8.85 0.60
N GLY A 492 8.66 -9.63 0.85
CA GLY A 492 8.35 -10.09 2.20
C GLY A 492 7.33 -11.23 2.20
N ASP A 493 7.28 -11.94 3.32
CA ASP A 493 6.38 -13.07 3.55
C ASP A 493 5.41 -12.75 4.69
N ARG A 494 4.12 -13.04 4.52
CA ARG A 494 3.11 -12.76 5.53
C ARG A 494 2.16 -13.92 5.75
N GLU A 495 2.09 -14.40 7.00
CA GLU A 495 1.18 -15.46 7.41
C GLU A 495 -0.14 -14.91 7.96
N GLY A 496 -1.21 -15.69 7.83
CA GLY A 496 -2.51 -15.35 8.38
C GLY A 496 -3.30 -16.53 8.91
N LYS A 497 -4.16 -16.28 9.88
CA LYS A 497 -5.11 -17.25 10.45
C LYS A 497 -6.52 -16.69 10.31
N GLN A 498 -7.46 -17.58 9.95
CA GLN A 498 -8.82 -17.16 9.65
C GLN A 498 -9.83 -18.12 10.26
N VAL A 499 -10.93 -17.57 10.75
CA VAL A 499 -12.17 -18.31 11.05
C VAL A 499 -13.27 -17.79 10.13
N PHE A 500 -14.14 -18.67 9.65
CA PHE A 500 -15.24 -18.29 8.77
C PHE A 500 -16.48 -19.13 8.99
N GLY A 501 -17.62 -18.61 8.56
CA GLY A 501 -18.87 -19.34 8.61
C GLY A 501 -19.93 -18.76 7.68
N SER A 502 -20.90 -19.60 7.33
CA SER A 502 -22.03 -19.23 6.49
C SER A 502 -23.32 -19.91 6.98
N LEU A 503 -24.40 -19.14 6.98
CA LEU A 503 -25.76 -19.63 7.21
C LEU A 503 -26.61 -19.26 6.00
N ASN A 504 -27.21 -20.26 5.35
CA ASN A 504 -28.08 -20.07 4.19
C ASN A 504 -29.44 -20.72 4.44
N PHE A 505 -30.48 -19.90 4.47
CA PHE A 505 -31.88 -20.30 4.54
C PHE A 505 -32.51 -20.19 3.16
N GLY A 506 -33.35 -21.16 2.80
CA GLY A 506 -34.12 -21.15 1.55
C GLY A 506 -35.38 -21.97 1.61
N ARG A 507 -36.24 -21.77 0.61
CA ARG A 507 -37.49 -22.54 0.42
C ARG A 507 -37.67 -22.88 -1.04
N GLU A 508 -38.06 -24.09 -1.35
CA GLU A 508 -38.33 -24.54 -2.72
C GLU A 508 -39.81 -24.35 -3.08
N TYR A 509 -39.99 -23.88 -4.29
CA TYR A 509 -41.29 -23.82 -4.94
C TYR A 509 -41.20 -24.57 -6.26
N GLU A 510 -42.04 -25.61 -6.46
CA GLU A 510 -42.13 -26.35 -7.71
C GLU A 510 -43.16 -25.70 -8.62
N ASP A 511 -42.77 -25.50 -9.89
CA ASP A 511 -43.63 -25.00 -10.99
C ASP A 511 -43.37 -25.84 -12.25
N GLY A 512 -44.11 -26.90 -12.42
CA GLY A 512 -43.86 -27.91 -13.45
C GLY A 512 -42.54 -28.63 -13.24
N ASP A 513 -41.65 -28.58 -14.23
CA ASP A 513 -40.28 -29.17 -14.17
C ASP A 513 -39.26 -28.24 -13.53
N ALA A 514 -39.64 -26.98 -13.28
CA ALA A 514 -38.78 -25.98 -12.67
C ALA A 514 -38.93 -25.93 -11.14
N ILE A 515 -37.81 -25.73 -10.46
CA ILE A 515 -37.73 -25.48 -9.00
C ILE A 515 -37.17 -24.09 -8.78
N ILE A 516 -37.95 -23.22 -8.16
CA ILE A 516 -37.55 -21.85 -7.84
C ILE A 516 -37.26 -21.79 -6.34
N THR A 517 -36.04 -21.41 -5.99
CA THR A 517 -35.55 -21.39 -4.61
C THR A 517 -35.06 -20.00 -4.22
N PRO A 518 -35.91 -19.14 -3.63
CA PRO A 518 -35.42 -17.94 -2.96
C PRO A 518 -34.55 -18.31 -1.76
N THR A 519 -33.46 -17.57 -1.56
CA THR A 519 -32.48 -17.78 -0.50
C THR A 519 -32.09 -16.49 0.20
N GLY A 520 -31.78 -16.61 1.49
CA GLY A 520 -31.13 -15.58 2.28
C GLY A 520 -29.89 -16.16 2.93
N ARG A 521 -28.76 -15.50 2.83
CA ARG A 521 -27.48 -15.97 3.36
C ARG A 521 -26.77 -14.88 4.17
N ILE A 522 -26.09 -15.31 5.23
CA ILE A 522 -25.15 -14.49 6.00
C ILE A 522 -23.82 -15.22 5.99
N ASP A 523 -22.78 -14.54 5.52
CA ASP A 523 -21.41 -14.99 5.55
C ASP A 523 -20.60 -14.11 6.51
N GLY A 524 -19.75 -14.71 7.33
CA GLY A 524 -18.85 -14.01 8.25
C GLY A 524 -17.46 -14.58 8.21
N SER A 525 -16.45 -13.71 8.30
CA SER A 525 -15.06 -14.12 8.51
C SER A 525 -14.28 -13.13 9.37
N TYR A 526 -13.31 -13.68 10.09
CA TYR A 526 -12.33 -12.92 10.85
C TYR A 526 -10.95 -13.49 10.55
N THR A 527 -10.07 -12.65 10.03
CA THR A 527 -8.69 -13.01 9.68
C THR A 527 -7.74 -12.11 10.44
N THR A 528 -6.71 -12.68 11.04
CA THR A 528 -5.56 -11.96 11.56
C THR A 528 -4.36 -12.28 10.67
N LEU A 529 -3.78 -11.27 10.03
CA LEU A 529 -2.50 -11.35 9.36
C LEU A 529 -1.41 -10.93 10.36
N ASN A 530 -0.36 -11.71 10.46
CA ASN A 530 0.76 -11.42 11.35
C ASN A 530 1.52 -10.18 10.87
N SER A 531 2.29 -9.54 11.77
CA SER A 531 3.28 -8.54 11.41
C SER A 531 4.36 -9.13 10.51
N TYR A 532 4.91 -8.32 9.62
CA TYR A 532 6.07 -8.69 8.80
C TYR A 532 6.87 -7.44 8.41
N SER A 533 8.10 -7.64 7.95
CA SER A 533 8.94 -6.60 7.36
C SER A 533 9.41 -7.04 5.99
N GLU A 534 9.46 -6.11 5.07
CA GLU A 534 10.04 -6.30 3.74
C GLU A 534 11.57 -6.27 3.82
N ASP A 535 12.21 -6.87 2.82
CA ASP A 535 13.63 -6.73 2.50
C ASP A 535 13.74 -5.89 1.23
N GLY A 536 14.61 -4.86 1.24
CA GLY A 536 14.85 -3.96 0.11
C GLY A 536 15.27 -2.56 0.54
N GLU A 537 15.56 -1.66 -0.41
CA GLU A 537 16.08 -0.32 -0.11
C GLU A 537 15.00 0.61 0.48
N ALA A 538 13.73 0.42 0.08
CA ALA A 538 12.58 1.15 0.61
C ALA A 538 11.63 0.23 1.38
N ALA A 539 12.20 -0.71 2.14
CA ALA A 539 11.48 -1.73 2.88
C ALA A 539 10.56 -1.15 3.94
N LEU A 540 9.33 -1.68 4.01
CA LEU A 540 8.33 -1.32 4.99
C LEU A 540 8.15 -2.43 6.02
N SER A 541 7.86 -2.05 7.25
CA SER A 541 7.39 -2.92 8.32
C SER A 541 5.89 -2.73 8.50
N TYR A 542 5.17 -3.82 8.69
CA TYR A 542 3.71 -3.84 8.86
C TYR A 542 3.36 -4.53 10.17
N ASN A 543 2.50 -3.92 10.95
CA ASN A 543 1.97 -4.52 12.18
C ASN A 543 0.92 -5.59 11.88
N ASP A 544 0.52 -6.35 12.92
CA ASP A 544 -0.60 -7.28 12.85
C ASP A 544 -1.85 -6.56 12.32
N GLN A 545 -2.64 -7.25 11.48
CA GLN A 545 -3.81 -6.67 10.85
C GLN A 545 -5.03 -7.57 11.01
N ASP A 546 -6.10 -7.01 11.54
CA ASP A 546 -7.39 -7.67 11.64
C ASP A 546 -8.30 -7.32 10.45
N ILE A 547 -8.77 -8.34 9.75
CA ILE A 547 -9.69 -8.22 8.63
C ILE A 547 -11.01 -8.87 9.01
N LYS A 548 -12.10 -8.10 8.96
CA LYS A 548 -13.45 -8.55 9.24
C LYS A 548 -14.30 -8.53 7.98
N SER A 549 -15.16 -9.52 7.81
CA SER A 549 -16.21 -9.52 6.79
C SER A 549 -17.53 -10.00 7.44
N LEU A 550 -18.59 -9.29 7.11
CA LEU A 550 -19.98 -9.68 7.44
C LEU A 550 -20.85 -9.31 6.25
N MET A 551 -21.21 -10.31 5.46
CA MET A 551 -21.98 -10.14 4.24
C MET A 551 -23.36 -10.72 4.39
N ALA A 552 -24.40 -9.96 3.99
CA ALA A 552 -25.76 -10.49 3.85
C ALA A 552 -26.12 -10.55 2.37
N SER A 553 -26.74 -11.66 1.96
CA SER A 553 -27.08 -11.94 0.56
C SER A 553 -28.55 -12.35 0.44
N LEU A 554 -29.17 -11.89 -0.64
CA LEU A 554 -30.50 -12.35 -1.07
C LEU A 554 -30.38 -12.87 -2.50
N GLY A 555 -30.86 -14.09 -2.73
CA GLY A 555 -30.73 -14.75 -4.01
C GLY A 555 -31.95 -15.53 -4.44
N VAL A 556 -31.96 -15.88 -5.72
CA VAL A 556 -32.93 -16.81 -6.32
C VAL A 556 -32.15 -17.81 -7.16
N LEU A 557 -32.33 -19.09 -6.87
CA LEU A 557 -31.85 -20.18 -7.69
C LEU A 557 -33.05 -20.76 -8.47
N ILE A 558 -32.87 -20.98 -9.77
CA ILE A 558 -33.87 -21.60 -10.65
C ILE A 558 -33.20 -22.82 -11.27
N ASP A 559 -33.75 -23.99 -10.96
CA ASP A 559 -33.32 -25.27 -11.50
C ASP A 559 -34.41 -25.84 -12.40
N GLU A 560 -34.01 -26.47 -13.53
CA GLU A 560 -34.91 -27.17 -14.44
C GLU A 560 -34.31 -28.53 -14.83
N ASP A 561 -35.08 -29.62 -14.64
CA ASP A 561 -34.66 -30.96 -14.98
C ASP A 561 -35.13 -31.37 -16.40
N ILE A 562 -34.16 -31.71 -17.26
CA ILE A 562 -34.37 -32.20 -18.61
C ILE A 562 -34.01 -33.69 -18.63
N ASN A 563 -35.03 -34.56 -18.70
CA ASN A 563 -34.85 -36.00 -18.72
C ASN A 563 -34.58 -36.48 -20.17
N LEU A 564 -33.45 -37.17 -20.34
CA LEU A 564 -33.02 -37.83 -21.60
C LEU A 564 -33.11 -39.35 -21.38
N GLU A 565 -33.05 -40.14 -22.46
CA GLU A 565 -33.30 -41.60 -22.43
C GLU A 565 -32.40 -42.39 -21.46
N ASN A 566 -31.12 -42.00 -21.29
CA ASN A 566 -30.14 -42.63 -20.40
C ASN A 566 -29.38 -41.61 -19.50
N SER A 567 -29.90 -40.40 -19.40
CA SER A 567 -29.24 -39.35 -18.63
C SER A 567 -30.23 -38.24 -18.23
N ASN A 568 -29.85 -37.46 -17.27
CA ASN A 568 -30.57 -36.28 -16.83
C ASN A 568 -29.65 -35.08 -16.92
N VAL A 569 -30.14 -33.97 -17.47
CA VAL A 569 -29.46 -32.68 -17.48
C VAL A 569 -30.27 -31.72 -16.63
N ARG A 570 -29.65 -31.13 -15.62
CA ARG A 570 -30.24 -30.06 -14.84
C ARG A 570 -29.58 -28.74 -15.22
N SER A 571 -30.37 -27.79 -15.72
CA SER A 571 -29.92 -26.42 -15.91
C SER A 571 -30.16 -25.60 -14.65
N ARG A 572 -29.29 -24.61 -14.37
CA ARG A 572 -29.32 -23.83 -13.15
C ARG A 572 -29.03 -22.36 -13.48
N ILE A 573 -29.85 -21.46 -12.94
CA ILE A 573 -29.65 -20.01 -12.99
C ILE A 573 -29.57 -19.51 -11.56
N ASN A 574 -28.51 -18.77 -11.22
CA ASN A 574 -28.33 -18.12 -9.93
C ASN A 574 -28.28 -16.60 -10.08
N LEU A 575 -29.14 -15.90 -9.34
CA LEU A 575 -29.09 -14.44 -9.24
C LEU A 575 -29.02 -14.07 -7.76
N GLU A 576 -28.03 -13.27 -7.38
CA GLU A 576 -27.80 -12.91 -5.99
C GLU A 576 -27.36 -11.44 -5.87
N TYR A 577 -27.89 -10.76 -4.88
CA TYR A 577 -27.41 -9.48 -4.39
C TYR A 577 -26.82 -9.66 -3.01
N SER A 578 -25.59 -9.15 -2.80
CA SER A 578 -24.87 -9.23 -1.53
C SER A 578 -24.39 -7.84 -1.11
N LYS A 579 -24.37 -7.61 0.20
CA LYS A 579 -23.87 -6.36 0.79
C LYS A 579 -22.93 -6.65 1.95
N GLU A 580 -21.76 -5.98 1.95
CA GLU A 580 -20.76 -6.03 3.03
C GLU A 580 -21.11 -5.01 4.13
N PHE A 581 -21.09 -5.43 5.38
CA PHE A 581 -21.43 -4.62 6.56
C PHE A 581 -20.26 -4.46 7.54
N ALA A 582 -19.15 -5.18 7.36
CA ALA A 582 -18.03 -5.10 8.28
C ALA A 582 -17.34 -3.73 8.24
N SER A 583 -16.71 -3.38 9.35
CA SER A 583 -15.87 -2.17 9.46
C SER A 583 -14.62 -2.26 8.59
N ASN A 584 -14.02 -1.09 8.29
CA ASN A 584 -12.76 -1.01 7.59
C ASN A 584 -11.66 -1.77 8.34
N SER A 585 -10.74 -2.37 7.59
CA SER A 585 -9.50 -2.93 8.13
C SER A 585 -8.45 -1.83 8.24
N LYS A 586 -7.69 -1.85 9.32
CA LYS A 586 -6.60 -0.93 9.56
C LYS A 586 -5.28 -1.69 9.60
N VAL A 587 -4.22 -1.08 9.09
CA VAL A 587 -2.85 -1.53 9.25
C VAL A 587 -1.97 -0.32 9.55
N VAL A 588 -1.00 -0.50 10.42
CA VAL A 588 0.06 0.47 10.67
C VAL A 588 1.31 -0.03 9.95
N THR A 589 1.93 0.85 9.20
CA THR A 589 3.19 0.59 8.49
C THR A 589 4.20 1.67 8.82
N SER A 590 5.48 1.30 8.89
CA SER A 590 6.60 2.22 9.02
C SER A 590 7.70 1.77 8.06
N TYR A 591 8.63 2.66 7.74
CA TYR A 591 9.84 2.21 7.06
C TYR A 591 10.69 1.38 8.03
N VAL A 592 11.36 0.33 7.54
CA VAL A 592 12.28 -0.49 8.37
C VAL A 592 13.41 0.36 8.94
N SER A 593 13.78 1.42 8.23
CA SER A 593 14.86 2.36 8.59
C SER A 593 14.39 3.51 9.49
N ASP A 594 13.08 3.68 9.71
CA ASP A 594 12.49 4.79 10.46
C ASP A 594 11.39 4.27 11.39
N SER A 595 11.24 4.90 12.56
CA SER A 595 10.25 4.51 13.56
C SER A 595 8.92 5.28 13.45
N GLU A 596 8.74 6.12 12.42
CA GLU A 596 7.50 6.85 12.21
C GLU A 596 6.39 5.92 11.70
N ASP A 597 5.28 5.90 12.41
CA ASP A 597 4.13 5.03 12.12
C ASP A 597 3.10 5.74 11.23
N PHE A 598 2.66 5.08 10.18
CA PHE A 598 1.62 5.53 9.25
C PHE A 598 0.43 4.59 9.27
N GLU A 599 -0.77 5.09 9.59
CA GLU A 599 -1.99 4.28 9.61
C GLU A 599 -2.72 4.32 8.26
N TYR A 600 -2.91 3.17 7.63
CA TYR A 600 -3.80 3.01 6.48
C TYR A 600 -5.10 2.34 6.89
N GLN A 601 -6.20 2.95 6.49
CA GLN A 601 -7.55 2.41 6.67
C GLN A 601 -8.16 2.09 5.30
N ALA A 602 -8.20 0.78 4.96
CA ALA A 602 -8.80 0.31 3.73
C ALA A 602 -10.32 0.57 3.71
N ASP A 603 -10.85 1.14 2.63
CA ASP A 603 -12.28 1.37 2.48
C ASP A 603 -13.01 0.09 2.08
N ASN A 604 -13.68 -0.53 3.02
CA ASN A 604 -14.46 -1.76 2.84
C ASN A 604 -15.96 -1.58 3.09
N LYS A 605 -16.41 -0.36 3.44
CA LYS A 605 -17.81 -0.14 3.81
C LYS A 605 -18.73 -0.16 2.59
N ASN A 606 -19.87 -0.82 2.76
CA ASN A 606 -21.02 -0.75 1.86
C ASN A 606 -20.78 -1.23 0.42
N ARG A 607 -19.89 -2.20 0.22
CA ARG A 607 -19.74 -2.80 -1.11
C ARG A 607 -20.99 -3.59 -1.48
N ASP A 608 -21.65 -3.16 -2.54
CA ASP A 608 -22.76 -3.87 -3.18
C ASP A 608 -22.19 -4.80 -4.25
N ILE A 609 -22.56 -6.09 -4.21
CA ILE A 609 -22.10 -7.11 -5.15
C ILE A 609 -23.32 -7.75 -5.81
N TYR A 610 -23.34 -7.78 -7.13
CA TYR A 610 -24.35 -8.45 -7.94
C TYR A 610 -23.74 -9.68 -8.57
N THR A 611 -24.31 -10.85 -8.32
CA THR A 611 -23.86 -12.13 -8.88
C THR A 611 -24.90 -12.68 -9.84
N ALA A 612 -24.46 -13.07 -11.04
CA ALA A 612 -25.25 -13.82 -11.98
C ALA A 612 -24.49 -15.09 -12.36
N GLY A 613 -25.14 -16.24 -12.29
CA GLY A 613 -24.54 -17.53 -12.57
C GLY A 613 -25.40 -18.41 -13.46
N LEU A 614 -24.73 -19.26 -14.23
CA LEU A 614 -25.31 -20.32 -15.05
C LEU A 614 -24.61 -21.64 -14.72
N GLY A 615 -25.36 -22.71 -14.54
CA GLY A 615 -24.80 -24.03 -14.25
C GLY A 615 -25.53 -25.14 -15.00
N PHE A 616 -24.81 -26.26 -15.19
CA PHE A 616 -25.34 -27.47 -15.77
C PHE A 616 -24.84 -28.68 -15.00
N ASP A 617 -25.76 -29.55 -14.58
CA ASP A 617 -25.43 -30.86 -14.04
C ASP A 617 -25.81 -31.92 -15.07
N PHE A 618 -24.87 -32.73 -15.47
CA PHE A 618 -25.09 -33.91 -16.31
C PHE A 618 -24.97 -35.14 -15.44
N LYS A 619 -26.01 -35.99 -15.42
CA LYS A 619 -26.02 -37.26 -14.69
C LYS A 619 -26.35 -38.37 -15.67
N HIS A 620 -25.45 -39.36 -15.79
CA HIS A 620 -25.67 -40.57 -16.60
C HIS A 620 -26.14 -41.73 -15.70
N ASP A 621 -27.01 -42.58 -16.21
CA ASP A 621 -27.57 -43.71 -15.46
C ASP A 621 -26.55 -44.73 -14.92
N GLN A 622 -25.36 -44.76 -15.54
CA GLN A 622 -24.19 -45.50 -15.05
C GLN A 622 -23.42 -44.85 -13.90
N GLY A 623 -23.92 -43.72 -13.35
CA GLY A 623 -23.42 -43.11 -12.14
C GLY A 623 -22.38 -42.01 -12.33
N LEU A 624 -22.14 -41.54 -13.56
CA LEU A 624 -21.32 -40.37 -13.80
C LEU A 624 -22.14 -39.09 -13.54
N THR A 625 -21.61 -38.16 -12.73
CA THR A 625 -22.16 -36.82 -12.59
C THR A 625 -21.06 -35.81 -12.88
N ILE A 626 -21.34 -34.84 -13.75
CA ILE A 626 -20.47 -33.70 -14.04
C ILE A 626 -21.29 -32.45 -13.81
N SER A 627 -20.80 -31.54 -12.97
CA SER A 627 -21.41 -30.23 -12.72
C SER A 627 -20.45 -29.15 -13.17
N THR A 628 -20.94 -28.22 -13.99
CA THR A 628 -20.17 -27.03 -14.41
C THR A 628 -20.96 -25.78 -14.07
N ASP A 629 -20.31 -24.76 -13.55
CA ASP A 629 -20.93 -23.48 -13.28
C ASP A 629 -20.01 -22.34 -13.71
N TYR A 630 -20.62 -21.31 -14.22
CA TYR A 630 -20.01 -20.01 -14.45
C TYR A 630 -20.74 -18.96 -13.62
N GLU A 631 -20.02 -18.14 -12.90
CA GLU A 631 -20.55 -17.02 -12.15
C GLU A 631 -19.77 -15.75 -12.46
N ARG A 632 -20.50 -14.65 -12.66
CA ARG A 632 -19.95 -13.30 -12.73
C ARG A 632 -20.41 -12.50 -11.54
N GLN A 633 -19.45 -11.97 -10.79
CA GLN A 633 -19.68 -11.04 -9.68
C GLN A 633 -19.29 -9.64 -10.12
N GLN A 634 -20.23 -8.70 -10.06
CA GLN A 634 -19.99 -7.28 -10.32
C GLN A 634 -19.96 -6.54 -9.00
N ILE A 635 -18.79 -6.00 -8.62
CA ILE A 635 -18.59 -5.16 -7.44
C ILE A 635 -18.86 -3.73 -7.87
N LYS A 636 -19.91 -3.09 -7.30
CA LYS A 636 -20.32 -1.74 -7.70
C LYS A 636 -19.22 -0.73 -7.51
N GLY A 637 -18.79 -0.06 -8.59
CA GLY A 637 -17.75 0.97 -8.58
C GLY A 637 -16.31 0.48 -8.46
N HIS A 638 -16.06 -0.86 -8.39
CA HIS A 638 -14.71 -1.39 -8.15
C HIS A 638 -14.23 -2.39 -9.21
N GLY A 639 -15.11 -3.17 -9.85
CA GLY A 639 -14.68 -4.13 -10.85
C GLY A 639 -15.55 -5.39 -10.90
N SER A 640 -15.01 -6.47 -11.45
CA SER A 640 -15.73 -7.73 -11.59
C SER A 640 -14.80 -8.94 -11.46
N ILE A 641 -15.36 -10.06 -10.98
CA ILE A 641 -14.70 -11.35 -10.87
C ILE A 641 -15.54 -12.37 -11.62
N ASN A 642 -14.92 -13.20 -12.45
CA ASN A 642 -15.53 -14.33 -13.14
C ASN A 642 -15.01 -15.61 -12.49
N LYS A 643 -15.90 -16.57 -12.25
CA LYS A 643 -15.56 -17.83 -11.60
C LYS A 643 -16.12 -19.00 -12.40
N PHE A 644 -15.28 -19.97 -12.71
CA PHE A 644 -15.67 -21.26 -13.26
C PHE A 644 -15.50 -22.34 -12.20
N THR A 645 -16.47 -23.22 -12.10
CA THR A 645 -16.40 -24.36 -11.19
C THR A 645 -16.69 -25.62 -11.95
N LEU A 646 -15.90 -26.65 -11.69
CA LEU A 646 -16.10 -28.01 -12.19
C LEU A 646 -16.16 -28.96 -11.01
N SER A 647 -17.27 -29.66 -10.85
CA SER A 647 -17.42 -30.73 -9.86
C SER A 647 -17.68 -32.05 -10.56
N THR A 648 -17.08 -33.10 -10.07
CA THR A 648 -17.32 -34.45 -10.59
C THR A 648 -17.70 -35.40 -9.47
N GLY A 649 -18.67 -36.26 -9.73
CA GLY A 649 -19.11 -37.30 -8.84
C GLY A 649 -19.30 -38.61 -9.60
N PHE A 650 -18.93 -39.73 -8.97
CA PHE A 650 -19.13 -41.05 -9.58
C PHE A 650 -19.76 -42.01 -8.56
N LEU A 651 -20.70 -42.81 -9.00
CA LEU A 651 -21.09 -44.02 -8.30
C LEU A 651 -19.99 -45.08 -8.49
N TYR A 652 -19.48 -45.66 -7.41
CA TYR A 652 -18.39 -46.62 -7.41
C TYR A 652 -18.64 -47.82 -8.34
N ARG A 653 -17.84 -47.94 -9.39
CA ARG A 653 -17.44 -49.18 -10.05
C ARG A 653 -15.97 -49.09 -10.46
N LYS A 654 -15.26 -50.18 -10.30
CA LYS A 654 -13.80 -50.44 -10.24
C LYS A 654 -12.78 -49.63 -11.13
N GLU A 655 -13.11 -48.70 -11.99
CA GLU A 655 -12.26 -48.29 -13.11
C GLU A 655 -12.16 -46.77 -13.35
N THR A 656 -12.17 -45.94 -12.28
CA THR A 656 -11.95 -44.49 -12.43
C THR A 656 -10.69 -44.07 -11.67
N GLU A 657 -9.77 -43.37 -12.36
CA GLU A 657 -8.57 -42.79 -11.76
C GLU A 657 -8.65 -41.26 -11.82
N LEU A 658 -8.34 -40.60 -10.71
CA LEU A 658 -8.17 -39.17 -10.59
C LEU A 658 -6.74 -38.91 -10.18
N ALA A 659 -6.03 -38.08 -10.94
CA ALA A 659 -4.70 -37.62 -10.59
C ALA A 659 -4.68 -36.08 -10.55
N LEU A 660 -4.10 -35.52 -9.51
CA LEU A 660 -3.81 -34.11 -9.41
C LEU A 660 -2.32 -33.99 -9.13
N ASP A 661 -1.59 -33.39 -10.05
CA ASP A 661 -0.19 -33.04 -9.92
C ASP A 661 -0.06 -31.52 -9.79
N LEU A 662 0.61 -31.06 -8.73
CA LEU A 662 1.00 -29.67 -8.52
C LEU A 662 2.54 -29.63 -8.49
N SER A 663 3.14 -28.87 -9.37
CA SER A 663 4.61 -28.77 -9.50
C SER A 663 5.15 -27.47 -8.86
N GLU A 664 6.46 -27.44 -8.59
CA GLU A 664 7.17 -26.29 -7.98
C GLU A 664 7.20 -25.04 -8.88
N ASP A 665 7.03 -25.21 -10.18
CA ASP A 665 7.00 -24.17 -11.21
C ASP A 665 5.60 -23.60 -11.47
N MET A 666 4.72 -23.67 -10.47
CA MET A 666 3.34 -23.18 -10.52
C MET A 666 2.47 -23.80 -11.64
N THR A 667 2.82 -24.97 -12.13
CA THR A 667 1.96 -25.71 -13.04
C THR A 667 1.07 -26.69 -12.25
N SER A 668 -0.23 -26.64 -12.52
CA SER A 668 -1.18 -27.64 -11.99
C SER A 668 -1.72 -28.48 -13.14
N ASN A 669 -1.72 -29.78 -12.95
CA ASN A 669 -2.31 -30.73 -13.89
C ASN A 669 -3.38 -31.56 -13.17
N PHE A 670 -4.62 -31.37 -13.55
CA PHE A 670 -5.76 -32.14 -13.06
C PHE A 670 -6.23 -33.09 -14.17
N LYS A 671 -6.13 -34.37 -13.90
CA LYS A 671 -6.48 -35.43 -14.86
C LYS A 671 -7.59 -36.31 -14.29
N ILE A 672 -8.65 -36.49 -15.06
CA ILE A 672 -9.67 -37.50 -14.82
C ILE A 672 -9.62 -38.48 -15.96
N SER A 673 -9.43 -39.76 -15.69
CA SER A 673 -9.58 -40.81 -16.68
C SER A 673 -10.56 -41.89 -16.22
N LYS A 674 -11.48 -42.29 -17.11
CA LYS A 674 -12.44 -43.36 -16.87
C LYS A 674 -12.60 -44.22 -18.11
N ALA A 675 -12.43 -45.52 -17.91
CA ALA A 675 -12.85 -46.51 -18.91
C ALA A 675 -14.36 -46.74 -18.78
N LEU A 676 -15.11 -46.43 -19.84
CA LEU A 676 -16.51 -46.78 -20.03
C LEU A 676 -16.59 -47.94 -21.00
N ASP A 677 -17.67 -48.76 -20.95
CA ASP A 677 -17.85 -49.83 -21.94
C ASP A 677 -17.85 -49.25 -23.37
N GLY A 678 -16.74 -49.47 -24.05
CA GLY A 678 -16.50 -48.98 -25.40
C GLY A 678 -15.88 -47.60 -25.54
N PHE A 679 -15.62 -46.86 -24.44
CA PHE A 679 -15.04 -45.51 -24.50
C PHE A 679 -14.10 -45.27 -23.32
N ASP A 680 -13.00 -44.54 -23.54
CA ASP A 680 -12.18 -43.94 -22.51
C ASP A 680 -12.42 -42.42 -22.51
N LEU A 681 -12.89 -41.89 -21.38
CA LEU A 681 -13.05 -40.46 -21.15
C LEU A 681 -11.83 -39.97 -20.38
N GLU A 682 -11.15 -38.97 -20.93
CA GLU A 682 -10.05 -38.30 -20.28
C GLU A 682 -10.28 -36.79 -20.29
N PHE A 683 -10.28 -36.17 -19.16
CA PHE A 683 -10.27 -34.72 -18.99
C PHE A 683 -8.93 -34.32 -18.37
N ASN A 684 -8.26 -33.37 -18.97
CA ASN A 684 -6.99 -32.82 -18.54
C ASN A 684 -7.13 -31.30 -18.46
N LEU A 685 -6.87 -30.74 -17.29
CA LEU A 685 -6.77 -29.31 -17.05
C LEU A 685 -5.32 -29.03 -16.66
N GLU A 686 -4.61 -28.35 -17.52
CA GLU A 686 -3.24 -27.89 -17.27
C GLU A 686 -3.25 -26.36 -17.14
N ASN A 687 -2.68 -25.86 -16.06
CA ASN A 687 -2.60 -24.45 -15.81
C ASN A 687 -1.15 -24.11 -15.43
N ASP A 688 -0.56 -23.16 -16.13
CA ASP A 688 0.77 -22.64 -15.87
C ASP A 688 0.61 -21.23 -15.32
N PHE A 689 0.81 -21.06 -14.00
CA PHE A 689 0.66 -19.78 -13.32
C PHE A 689 1.89 -18.87 -13.48
N SER A 690 2.99 -19.40 -13.99
CA SER A 690 4.19 -18.61 -14.27
C SER A 690 4.09 -17.82 -15.59
N ASN A 691 3.08 -18.13 -16.44
CA ASN A 691 2.92 -17.53 -17.75
C ASN A 691 1.43 -17.37 -18.09
N GLN A 692 0.92 -16.15 -18.08
CA GLN A 692 -0.49 -15.77 -18.27
C GLN A 692 -1.14 -16.25 -19.60
N GLU A 693 -0.39 -16.89 -20.50
CA GLU A 693 -0.88 -17.35 -21.81
C GLU A 693 -1.14 -18.87 -21.89
N ASN A 694 -0.82 -19.67 -20.87
CA ASN A 694 -0.87 -21.13 -20.97
C ASN A 694 -1.91 -21.79 -20.05
N HIS A 695 -3.19 -21.56 -20.34
CA HIS A 695 -4.30 -22.31 -19.75
C HIS A 695 -4.87 -23.30 -20.75
N ASN A 696 -4.67 -24.59 -20.52
CA ASN A 696 -5.16 -25.65 -21.42
C ASN A 696 -6.19 -26.52 -20.70
N ALA A 697 -7.42 -26.57 -21.22
CA ALA A 697 -8.43 -27.56 -20.84
C ALA A 697 -8.70 -28.49 -22.02
N ASN A 698 -8.38 -29.77 -21.87
CA ASN A 698 -8.59 -30.78 -22.87
C ASN A 698 -9.61 -31.84 -22.39
N LEU A 699 -10.68 -32.00 -23.09
CA LEU A 699 -11.60 -33.13 -22.93
C LEU A 699 -11.44 -34.06 -24.13
N SER A 700 -10.95 -35.27 -23.89
CA SER A 700 -10.84 -36.30 -24.93
C SER A 700 -11.78 -37.47 -24.63
N LEU A 701 -12.51 -37.89 -25.64
CA LEU A 701 -13.31 -39.11 -25.66
C LEU A 701 -12.73 -40.02 -26.75
N SER A 702 -12.14 -41.15 -26.34
CA SER A 702 -11.62 -42.13 -27.28
C SER A 702 -12.43 -43.42 -27.22
N SER A 703 -12.82 -43.96 -28.39
CA SER A 703 -13.50 -45.24 -28.47
C SER A 703 -12.52 -46.38 -28.66
N LYS A 704 -12.67 -47.47 -27.90
CA LYS A 704 -12.01 -48.74 -28.18
C LYS A 704 -12.86 -49.49 -29.18
N PHE A 705 -12.35 -49.66 -30.39
CA PHE A 705 -12.95 -50.54 -31.41
C PHE A 705 -12.52 -51.99 -31.18
#